data_8d2d6b73f4436d4fa80bea919f5a7fd2
#
_entry.id   8d2d6b73f4436d4fa80bea919f5a7fd2
#
_cell.length_a   1.000
_cell.length_b   1.000
_cell.length_c   1.000
_cell.angle_alpha   90.00
_cell.angle_beta   90.00
_cell.angle_gamma   90.00
#
_symmetry.space_group_name_H-M   'P 1'
#
loop_
_entity.id
_entity.type
_entity.pdbx_description
1 polymer ?
#
loop_
_entity_poly.entity_id
_entity_poly.type
_entity_poly.pdbx_seq_one_letter_code
_entity_poly.pdbx_strand_id
1 'polypeptide(L)'
;MQLNVKLNAPKQSAEATALQSAADRVKSATETIDEAWQRIFAMKLTDAQRLTVLEAKKAMDSGKVGRIKTGKFSKEEALEIGRRVVAEKNERERKRRMEETVATKPDNYFVITKDSDLPRLVDRLMLEVEAQKSDAWFRKAFDLFNNTHIRKRLLQEGVEIPLVTSFTEWDTETSGTDTYIDLSGGYSFWLPLLNEGYYVAYGHLTDDEQCTRSNALEIVKSFIEDAQHIKAFHNTPFDLSMFLNDGMRPRGFRYDSMDAAQIMNEHEDSFGLKPLVTKYKKPIGASHLDDFTFEDLFGNGSPMIYSPEIVGIYAIKDVEKGWLYTKWQIDMMLKSDKLAVAYFEIRQYLYEVNTTIERTGFVIDTEELARLEIEFSEKLGAAIKALHDAYNIDDQFLYEMSLALKGDKIRDWITSQKKRIEKQAEMLSQCEEELKRSNPTTKKYEQLQERIRKYKTNKLAEPVPQNAPDYIHEINFDSDQHLQYLIYDVLKIEDKSKIIDKKKERLTNKDVLALYFKSEPSLKPLSDYSKLSTLLGTFVRKIPNALDKDGRLHTKLDTVSTGRYSSKGYLGKSNDVLFAEINDDNYLEAMRILVDAEKKTRKGTNLQNIPARTDEGTRVRMAFKPPINHTFIGSDLSSIEPRIQAHRMATEFNDDIFAEMYRKGLDPYVEFAAILFEIEREICTESYYKAMRGTPDEVPAYRKAMKQMFLAIGYGQAFDMFYKGVIPFGISEEQALVAYKKFDEILPGFKGMVEATFEHLRKYGWTATIFGQKRRFPGYVEKYKRLCQLMKRCGIESKNDPELGKKTNKLHRKDRSEFWDLMRFTGGCERAAFNHTIQGSGANILQLCMIRVYYQCVLGLGWEFALTLHDELKCAVPNGQLTGDAPRLFDSIMTDTYHLVLPLACDTVIEPCWMDEYSPSEWFAKQNENGGI
;
A
#
# COMPACT_ATOMS: atom_id res chain seq x y z
N MET A 1 8.48 -26.27 -26.64
CA MET A 1 7.49 -25.19 -26.80
C MET A 1 7.09 -24.77 -25.42
N GLN A 2 7.69 -23.66 -24.92
CA GLN A 2 7.36 -23.11 -23.59
C GLN A 2 5.98 -22.47 -23.70
N LEU A 3 4.99 -23.07 -23.08
CA LEU A 3 3.67 -22.47 -22.91
C LEU A 3 3.68 -21.61 -21.67
N ASN A 4 3.90 -20.29 -21.87
CA ASN A 4 3.45 -19.29 -20.92
C ASN A 4 1.93 -19.28 -20.91
N VAL A 5 1.32 -20.08 -20.05
CA VAL A 5 -0.11 -20.01 -19.80
C VAL A 5 -0.36 -18.79 -18.90
N LYS A 6 -0.52 -17.63 -19.52
CA LYS A 6 -1.29 -16.55 -18.88
C LYS A 6 -2.75 -17.00 -18.88
N LEU A 7 -3.17 -17.59 -17.80
CA LEU A 7 -4.59 -17.78 -17.50
C LEU A 7 -5.21 -16.39 -17.26
N ASN A 8 -5.84 -15.84 -18.31
CA ASN A 8 -6.83 -14.81 -18.10
C ASN A 8 -7.95 -15.43 -17.28
N ALA A 9 -8.15 -14.93 -16.06
CA ALA A 9 -9.10 -15.47 -15.11
C ALA A 9 -10.54 -15.43 -15.65
N PRO A 10 -11.22 -16.56 -15.82
CA PRO A 10 -12.68 -16.57 -15.84
C PRO A 10 -13.17 -16.39 -14.41
N LYS A 11 -14.36 -15.83 -14.23
CA LYS A 11 -15.05 -15.64 -12.96
C LYS A 11 -14.95 -16.92 -12.11
N GLN A 12 -14.28 -16.83 -10.97
CA GLN A 12 -13.81 -17.96 -10.20
C GLN A 12 -14.94 -18.49 -9.29
N SER A 13 -15.16 -19.81 -9.35
CA SER A 13 -15.76 -20.58 -8.25
C SER A 13 -14.67 -20.91 -7.21
N ALA A 14 -15.02 -21.26 -5.98
CA ALA A 14 -14.08 -21.66 -4.92
C ALA A 14 -13.11 -22.76 -5.36
N GLU A 15 -13.52 -23.63 -6.30
CA GLU A 15 -12.71 -24.66 -6.94
C GLU A 15 -11.57 -24.08 -7.81
N ALA A 16 -11.78 -22.92 -8.44
CA ALA A 16 -10.76 -22.25 -9.23
C ALA A 16 -9.65 -21.65 -8.34
N THR A 17 -9.96 -21.26 -7.11
CA THR A 17 -9.01 -20.70 -6.15
C THR A 17 -8.07 -21.76 -5.58
N ALA A 18 -8.58 -22.96 -5.30
CA ALA A 18 -7.76 -24.10 -4.88
C ALA A 18 -6.75 -24.53 -5.96
N LEU A 19 -7.15 -24.40 -7.22
CA LEU A 19 -6.29 -24.65 -8.38
C LEU A 19 -5.25 -23.56 -8.60
N GLN A 20 -5.60 -22.31 -8.32
CA GLN A 20 -4.67 -21.18 -8.43
C GLN A 20 -3.53 -21.35 -7.42
N SER A 21 -3.80 -21.77 -6.17
CA SER A 21 -2.75 -21.98 -5.16
C SER A 21 -1.88 -23.21 -5.45
N ALA A 22 -2.45 -24.28 -6.00
CA ALA A 22 -1.66 -25.42 -6.49
C ALA A 22 -0.81 -25.03 -7.72
N ALA A 23 -1.35 -24.18 -8.62
CA ALA A 23 -0.62 -23.64 -9.76
C ALA A 23 0.44 -22.59 -9.34
N ASP A 24 0.20 -21.82 -8.28
CA ASP A 24 1.14 -20.79 -7.78
C ASP A 24 2.33 -21.39 -7.04
N ARG A 25 2.17 -22.55 -6.40
CA ARG A 25 3.32 -23.34 -5.89
C ARG A 25 4.16 -23.95 -7.02
N VAL A 26 3.59 -24.14 -8.19
CA VAL A 26 4.28 -24.57 -9.41
C VAL A 26 4.94 -23.39 -10.16
N LYS A 27 4.62 -22.15 -9.81
CA LYS A 27 5.18 -20.94 -10.47
C LYS A 27 6.68 -20.71 -10.28
N SER A 28 7.34 -21.43 -9.41
CA SER A 28 8.81 -21.39 -9.33
C SER A 28 9.51 -22.34 -10.31
N ALA A 29 8.77 -23.25 -10.97
CA ALA A 29 9.26 -24.15 -11.99
C ALA A 29 8.33 -24.07 -13.20
N THR A 30 8.86 -23.87 -14.38
CA THR A 30 8.17 -24.05 -15.67
C THR A 30 7.82 -25.51 -15.84
N GLU A 31 6.70 -25.98 -15.26
CA GLU A 31 6.21 -27.33 -15.44
C GLU A 31 5.65 -27.47 -16.86
N THR A 32 6.17 -28.38 -17.63
CA THR A 32 5.64 -28.76 -18.94
C THR A 32 4.35 -29.55 -18.79
N ILE A 33 3.53 -29.62 -19.85
CA ILE A 33 2.32 -30.46 -19.87
C ILE A 33 2.66 -31.92 -19.56
N ASP A 34 3.80 -32.41 -20.03
CA ASP A 34 4.25 -33.77 -19.78
C ASP A 34 4.65 -34.00 -18.32
N GLU A 35 5.30 -33.05 -17.68
CA GLU A 35 5.61 -33.11 -16.25
C GLU A 35 4.33 -33.09 -15.39
N ALA A 36 3.35 -32.27 -15.76
CA ALA A 36 2.05 -32.27 -15.11
C ALA A 36 1.34 -33.63 -15.21
N TRP A 37 1.38 -34.26 -16.38
CA TRP A 37 0.83 -35.61 -16.57
C TRP A 37 1.62 -36.66 -15.80
N GLN A 38 2.95 -36.60 -15.76
CA GLN A 38 3.78 -37.50 -14.96
C GLN A 38 3.43 -37.41 -13.49
N ARG A 39 3.23 -36.19 -12.97
CA ARG A 39 2.80 -35.94 -11.59
C ARG A 39 1.42 -36.55 -11.31
N ILE A 40 0.46 -36.41 -12.23
CA ILE A 40 -0.88 -37.01 -12.09
C ILE A 40 -0.78 -38.54 -12.08
N PHE A 41 0.03 -39.15 -12.96
CA PHE A 41 0.21 -40.60 -12.98
C PHE A 41 0.98 -41.15 -11.79
N ALA A 42 1.83 -40.37 -11.15
CA ALA A 42 2.53 -40.71 -9.90
C ALA A 42 1.59 -40.75 -8.67
N MET A 43 0.37 -40.20 -8.78
CA MET A 43 -0.62 -40.26 -7.71
C MET A 43 -1.14 -41.68 -7.47
N LYS A 44 -1.52 -41.99 -6.22
CA LYS A 44 -2.27 -43.22 -5.91
C LYS A 44 -3.71 -43.11 -6.45
N LEU A 45 -3.93 -43.55 -7.68
CA LEU A 45 -5.24 -43.55 -8.33
C LEU A 45 -5.84 -44.94 -8.25
N THR A 46 -7.17 -45.06 -8.13
CA THR A 46 -7.89 -46.30 -8.39
C THR A 46 -7.79 -46.65 -9.87
N ASP A 47 -7.99 -47.91 -10.22
CA ASP A 47 -7.91 -48.36 -11.63
C ASP A 47 -8.89 -47.59 -12.53
N ALA A 48 -10.09 -47.30 -12.05
CA ALA A 48 -11.07 -46.47 -12.76
C ALA A 48 -10.58 -45.03 -12.99
N GLN A 49 -10.02 -44.39 -11.98
CA GLN A 49 -9.43 -43.02 -12.08
C GLN A 49 -8.22 -43.01 -13.02
N ARG A 50 -7.38 -44.05 -12.94
CA ARG A 50 -6.20 -44.21 -13.83
C ARG A 50 -6.62 -44.37 -15.30
N LEU A 51 -7.67 -45.14 -15.55
CA LEU A 51 -8.22 -45.31 -16.90
C LEU A 51 -8.75 -43.98 -17.44
N THR A 52 -9.52 -43.27 -16.63
CA THR A 52 -10.10 -41.95 -16.99
C THR A 52 -9.00 -40.92 -17.30
N VAL A 53 -7.94 -40.87 -16.50
CA VAL A 53 -6.81 -39.96 -16.71
C VAL A 53 -6.04 -40.35 -17.99
N LEU A 54 -5.86 -41.63 -18.26
CA LEU A 54 -5.24 -42.10 -19.51
C LEU A 54 -6.04 -41.72 -20.75
N GLU A 55 -7.37 -41.83 -20.69
CA GLU A 55 -8.25 -41.42 -21.79
C GLU A 55 -8.23 -39.90 -21.98
N ALA A 56 -8.21 -39.13 -20.89
CA ALA A 56 -8.07 -37.67 -20.92
C ALA A 56 -6.73 -37.22 -21.56
N LYS A 57 -5.62 -37.89 -21.21
CA LYS A 57 -4.32 -37.66 -21.83
C LYS A 57 -4.33 -37.97 -23.32
N LYS A 58 -4.88 -39.12 -23.71
CA LYS A 58 -4.99 -39.50 -25.13
C LYS A 58 -5.84 -38.50 -25.93
N ALA A 59 -6.90 -37.95 -25.33
CA ALA A 59 -7.75 -36.93 -25.95
C ALA A 59 -6.99 -35.61 -26.18
N MET A 60 -6.14 -35.21 -25.23
CA MET A 60 -5.28 -34.04 -25.37
C MET A 60 -4.17 -34.22 -26.40
N ASP A 61 -3.46 -35.35 -26.34
CA ASP A 61 -2.33 -35.65 -27.22
C ASP A 61 -2.78 -35.80 -28.71
N SER A 62 -4.01 -36.20 -28.96
CA SER A 62 -4.55 -36.34 -30.32
C SER A 62 -4.83 -34.99 -31.04
N GLY A 63 -4.71 -33.83 -30.35
CA GLY A 63 -4.93 -32.52 -30.94
C GLY A 63 -6.36 -32.27 -31.42
N LYS A 64 -7.29 -33.18 -31.21
CA LYS A 64 -8.68 -33.11 -31.62
C LYS A 64 -9.46 -32.24 -30.64
N VAL A 65 -9.45 -30.94 -30.90
CA VAL A 65 -10.36 -29.98 -30.26
C VAL A 65 -11.76 -30.24 -30.87
N GLY A 66 -12.56 -31.07 -30.22
CA GLY A 66 -13.92 -31.38 -30.64
C GLY A 66 -14.45 -32.63 -29.96
N ARG A 67 -15.78 -32.75 -29.86
CA ARG A 67 -16.43 -33.95 -29.30
C ARG A 67 -15.93 -35.22 -29.94
N ILE A 68 -15.29 -36.05 -29.17
CA ILE A 68 -14.87 -37.40 -29.60
C ILE A 68 -16.11 -38.26 -29.60
N LYS A 69 -16.42 -38.84 -30.76
CA LYS A 69 -17.61 -39.62 -31.02
C LYS A 69 -17.62 -40.98 -30.28
N THR A 70 -17.51 -41.12 -29.08
CA THR A 70 -17.70 -42.37 -28.31
C THR A 70 -17.39 -42.17 -26.83
N GLY A 71 -18.12 -41.30 -26.14
CA GLY A 71 -17.96 -41.12 -24.69
C GLY A 71 -16.59 -40.65 -24.24
N LYS A 72 -15.82 -40.03 -25.14
CA LYS A 72 -14.49 -39.50 -24.88
C LYS A 72 -14.53 -37.99 -24.70
N PHE A 73 -13.69 -37.50 -23.85
CA PHE A 73 -13.70 -36.12 -23.31
C PHE A 73 -13.19 -35.08 -24.33
N SER A 74 -13.79 -33.89 -24.31
CA SER A 74 -13.19 -32.66 -24.88
C SER A 74 -11.92 -32.28 -24.10
N LYS A 75 -11.14 -31.32 -24.61
CA LYS A 75 -9.96 -30.79 -23.90
C LYS A 75 -10.35 -30.19 -22.53
N GLU A 76 -11.48 -29.49 -22.47
CA GLU A 76 -12.01 -28.91 -21.25
C GLU A 76 -12.45 -29.99 -20.24
N GLU A 77 -13.19 -31.02 -20.69
CA GLU A 77 -13.58 -32.15 -19.84
C GLU A 77 -12.38 -32.95 -19.32
N ALA A 78 -11.33 -33.14 -20.14
CA ALA A 78 -10.10 -33.78 -19.71
C ALA A 78 -9.36 -32.97 -18.63
N LEU A 79 -9.30 -31.67 -18.77
CA LEU A 79 -8.73 -30.78 -17.77
C LEU A 79 -9.56 -30.78 -16.46
N GLU A 80 -10.87 -30.80 -16.57
CA GLU A 80 -11.77 -30.87 -15.42
C GLU A 80 -11.61 -32.18 -14.64
N ILE A 81 -11.49 -33.30 -15.33
CA ILE A 81 -11.22 -34.62 -14.69
C ILE A 81 -9.87 -34.62 -14.00
N GLY A 82 -8.84 -34.05 -14.64
CA GLY A 82 -7.51 -33.91 -14.04
C GLY A 82 -7.57 -33.06 -12.75
N ARG A 83 -8.34 -31.98 -12.78
CA ARG A 83 -8.59 -31.13 -11.63
C ARG A 83 -9.25 -31.86 -10.46
N ARG A 84 -10.34 -32.62 -10.72
CA ARG A 84 -11.04 -33.41 -9.69
C ARG A 84 -10.14 -34.47 -9.06
N VAL A 85 -9.34 -35.17 -9.86
CA VAL A 85 -8.39 -36.17 -9.34
C VAL A 85 -7.34 -35.54 -8.43
N VAL A 86 -6.84 -34.35 -8.79
CA VAL A 86 -5.90 -33.61 -7.95
C VAL A 86 -6.60 -33.12 -6.66
N ALA A 87 -7.81 -32.59 -6.78
CA ALA A 87 -8.60 -32.13 -5.63
C ALA A 87 -8.89 -33.27 -4.64
N GLU A 88 -9.36 -34.43 -5.12
CA GLU A 88 -9.60 -35.61 -4.28
C GLU A 88 -8.33 -36.12 -3.57
N LYS A 89 -7.20 -36.09 -4.26
CA LYS A 89 -5.92 -36.46 -3.62
C LYS A 89 -5.54 -35.48 -2.53
N ASN A 90 -5.62 -34.20 -2.82
CA ASN A 90 -5.28 -33.15 -1.85
C ASN A 90 -6.19 -33.24 -0.60
N GLU A 91 -7.47 -33.56 -0.81
CA GLU A 91 -8.43 -33.72 0.28
C GLU A 91 -8.11 -34.94 1.18
N ARG A 92 -7.76 -36.09 0.57
CA ARG A 92 -7.34 -37.29 1.33
C ARG A 92 -6.03 -37.03 2.10
N GLU A 93 -5.08 -36.34 1.48
CA GLU A 93 -3.82 -36.00 2.13
C GLU A 93 -4.05 -35.00 3.27
N ARG A 94 -4.93 -34.03 3.10
CA ARG A 94 -5.34 -33.08 4.13
C ARG A 94 -5.96 -33.80 5.32
N LYS A 95 -6.93 -34.69 5.07
CA LYS A 95 -7.58 -35.50 6.12
C LYS A 95 -6.55 -36.32 6.91
N ARG A 96 -5.60 -36.98 6.22
CA ARG A 96 -4.53 -37.72 6.88
C ARG A 96 -3.68 -36.81 7.80
N ARG A 97 -3.34 -35.61 7.34
CA ARG A 97 -2.56 -34.64 8.11
C ARG A 97 -3.32 -34.14 9.34
N MET A 98 -4.62 -33.92 9.22
CA MET A 98 -5.49 -33.59 10.34
C MET A 98 -5.51 -34.71 11.38
N GLU A 99 -5.71 -35.96 10.96
CA GLU A 99 -5.67 -37.12 11.85
C GLU A 99 -4.31 -37.25 12.56
N GLU A 100 -3.21 -37.04 11.87
CA GLU A 100 -1.87 -37.02 12.42
C GLU A 100 -1.69 -35.89 13.43
N THR A 101 -2.17 -34.67 13.14
CA THR A 101 -2.11 -33.51 14.04
C THR A 101 -2.87 -33.76 15.34
N VAL A 102 -4.08 -34.34 15.26
CA VAL A 102 -4.85 -34.69 16.46
C VAL A 102 -4.17 -35.79 17.27
N ALA A 103 -3.65 -36.84 16.60
CA ALA A 103 -2.97 -37.95 17.27
C ALA A 103 -1.66 -37.55 17.98
N THR A 104 -1.06 -36.43 17.56
CA THR A 104 0.21 -35.91 18.11
C THR A 104 0.01 -34.66 18.99
N LYS A 105 -1.22 -34.40 19.45
CA LYS A 105 -1.52 -33.24 20.30
C LYS A 105 -0.69 -33.31 21.61
N PRO A 106 0.05 -32.25 21.96
CA PRO A 106 0.74 -32.18 23.25
C PRO A 106 -0.23 -32.14 24.45
N ASP A 107 0.16 -32.74 25.58
CA ASP A 107 -0.66 -32.79 26.78
C ASP A 107 -0.94 -31.42 27.42
N ASN A 108 -0.11 -30.42 27.11
CA ASN A 108 -0.24 -29.04 27.58
C ASN A 108 -1.04 -28.13 26.63
N TYR A 109 -1.74 -28.71 25.63
CA TYR A 109 -2.64 -28.02 24.74
C TYR A 109 -4.09 -28.30 25.13
N PHE A 110 -4.84 -27.27 25.44
CA PHE A 110 -6.21 -27.34 25.93
C PHE A 110 -7.18 -26.66 24.94
N VAL A 111 -8.01 -27.44 24.28
CA VAL A 111 -9.11 -26.96 23.46
C VAL A 111 -10.37 -26.89 24.29
N ILE A 112 -10.88 -25.72 24.54
CA ILE A 112 -12.04 -25.42 25.37
C ILE A 112 -13.28 -25.33 24.49
N THR A 113 -14.20 -26.26 24.71
CA THR A 113 -15.46 -26.37 23.94
C THR A 113 -16.71 -26.32 24.84
N LYS A 114 -16.53 -26.17 26.15
CA LYS A 114 -17.63 -26.17 27.14
C LYS A 114 -17.57 -24.94 28.01
N ASP A 115 -18.71 -24.28 28.17
CA ASP A 115 -18.83 -23.15 29.09
C ASP A 115 -18.41 -23.47 30.52
N SER A 116 -18.60 -24.75 30.97
CA SER A 116 -18.17 -25.21 32.28
C SER A 116 -16.68 -25.11 32.53
N ASP A 117 -15.85 -25.11 31.48
CA ASP A 117 -14.38 -25.08 31.59
C ASP A 117 -13.81 -23.65 31.57
N LEU A 118 -14.62 -22.67 31.21
CA LEU A 118 -14.21 -21.27 31.12
C LEU A 118 -13.72 -20.66 32.44
N PRO A 119 -14.33 -20.90 33.62
CA PRO A 119 -13.83 -20.35 34.87
C PRO A 119 -12.41 -20.81 35.21
N ARG A 120 -12.08 -22.08 34.90
CA ARG A 120 -10.71 -22.60 35.10
C ARG A 120 -9.69 -21.90 34.24
N LEU A 121 -10.07 -21.45 33.04
CA LEU A 121 -9.21 -20.70 32.17
C LEU A 121 -8.76 -19.37 32.78
N VAL A 122 -9.68 -18.64 33.45
CA VAL A 122 -9.36 -17.40 34.18
C VAL A 122 -8.37 -17.67 35.31
N ASP A 123 -8.57 -18.74 36.09
CA ASP A 123 -7.66 -19.11 37.15
C ASP A 123 -6.23 -19.36 36.62
N ARG A 124 -6.11 -19.98 35.44
CA ARG A 124 -4.79 -20.20 34.81
C ARG A 124 -4.16 -18.91 34.34
N LEU A 125 -4.93 -18.03 33.67
CA LEU A 125 -4.47 -16.69 33.25
C LEU A 125 -4.00 -15.87 34.47
N MET A 126 -4.76 -15.83 35.54
CA MET A 126 -4.40 -15.14 36.79
C MET A 126 -3.14 -15.71 37.44
N LEU A 127 -2.98 -17.03 37.46
CA LEU A 127 -1.78 -17.68 37.96
C LEU A 127 -0.54 -17.32 37.15
N GLU A 128 -0.64 -17.29 35.82
CA GLU A 128 0.45 -16.84 34.93
C GLU A 128 0.82 -15.39 35.22
N VAL A 129 -0.16 -14.48 35.29
CA VAL A 129 0.05 -13.06 35.59
C VAL A 129 0.79 -12.89 36.93
N GLU A 130 0.40 -13.63 37.95
CA GLU A 130 1.05 -13.55 39.26
C GLU A 130 2.47 -14.11 39.24
N ALA A 131 2.69 -15.22 38.54
CA ALA A 131 4.02 -15.82 38.40
C ALA A 131 5.01 -14.89 37.69
N GLN A 132 4.56 -14.15 36.65
CA GLN A 132 5.38 -13.21 35.88
C GLN A 132 5.94 -12.06 36.74
N LYS A 133 5.20 -11.61 37.78
CA LYS A 133 5.65 -10.50 38.66
C LYS A 133 6.95 -10.82 39.40
N SER A 134 7.21 -12.10 39.72
CA SER A 134 8.42 -12.55 40.40
C SER A 134 9.54 -12.98 39.46
N ASP A 135 9.23 -13.23 38.16
CA ASP A 135 10.20 -13.74 37.21
C ASP A 135 11.19 -12.65 36.74
N ALA A 136 12.47 -13.01 36.68
CA ALA A 136 13.55 -12.05 36.38
C ALA A 136 13.59 -11.61 34.93
N TRP A 137 13.18 -12.49 33.99
CA TRP A 137 13.15 -12.14 32.57
C TRP A 137 11.97 -11.19 32.29
N PHE A 138 10.78 -11.50 32.80
CA PHE A 138 9.60 -10.67 32.65
C PHE A 138 9.78 -9.26 33.19
N ARG A 139 10.41 -9.12 34.39
CA ARG A 139 10.73 -7.79 34.95
C ARG A 139 11.59 -6.95 33.98
N LYS A 140 12.62 -7.55 33.36
CA LYS A 140 13.43 -6.85 32.36
C LYS A 140 12.63 -6.50 31.10
N ALA A 141 11.76 -7.40 30.64
CA ALA A 141 10.88 -7.13 29.52
C ALA A 141 9.91 -5.99 29.85
N PHE A 142 9.28 -5.99 31.03
CA PHE A 142 8.39 -4.90 31.46
C PHE A 142 9.09 -3.55 31.53
N ASP A 143 10.37 -3.52 31.91
CA ASP A 143 11.17 -2.30 31.92
C ASP A 143 11.29 -1.68 30.51
N LEU A 144 11.38 -2.48 29.45
CA LEU A 144 11.38 -1.96 28.07
C LEU A 144 10.07 -1.25 27.72
N PHE A 145 8.93 -1.84 28.11
CA PHE A 145 7.62 -1.22 27.87
C PHE A 145 7.39 0.03 28.72
N ASN A 146 7.87 0.04 29.96
CA ASN A 146 7.52 1.04 30.96
C ASN A 146 8.47 2.24 31.01
N ASN A 147 9.76 2.06 30.67
CA ASN A 147 10.80 3.10 30.80
C ASN A 147 11.03 3.93 29.53
N THR A 148 9.94 4.33 28.86
CA THR A 148 10.02 5.16 27.66
C THR A 148 9.95 6.67 27.99
N HIS A 149 10.57 7.51 27.14
CA HIS A 149 10.54 8.96 27.32
C HIS A 149 9.12 9.51 27.12
N ILE A 150 8.40 8.98 26.11
CA ILE A 150 7.03 9.41 25.83
C ILE A 150 6.10 9.12 27.02
N ARG A 151 6.23 7.96 27.65
CA ARG A 151 5.45 7.62 28.85
C ARG A 151 5.76 8.57 30.01
N LYS A 152 7.04 8.83 30.28
CA LYS A 152 7.46 9.78 31.34
C LYS A 152 6.90 11.17 31.08
N ARG A 153 6.90 11.61 29.80
CA ARG A 153 6.35 12.90 29.40
C ARG A 153 4.84 12.98 29.67
N LEU A 154 4.09 11.98 29.23
CA LEU A 154 2.64 11.93 29.42
C LEU A 154 2.26 11.94 30.92
N LEU A 155 2.99 11.19 31.74
CA LEU A 155 2.79 11.21 33.20
C LEU A 155 3.05 12.59 33.83
N GLN A 156 4.05 13.32 33.36
CA GLN A 156 4.32 14.71 33.82
C GLN A 156 3.18 15.69 33.43
N GLU A 157 2.47 15.39 32.36
CA GLU A 157 1.30 16.15 31.90
C GLU A 157 -0.01 15.69 32.55
N GLY A 158 0.06 14.77 33.52
CA GLY A 158 -1.11 14.26 34.23
C GLY A 158 -1.89 13.20 33.46
N VAL A 159 -1.33 12.69 32.34
CA VAL A 159 -1.94 11.62 31.55
C VAL A 159 -1.52 10.26 32.10
N GLU A 160 -2.49 9.50 32.59
CA GLU A 160 -2.24 8.18 33.15
C GLU A 160 -2.02 7.13 32.04
N ILE A 161 -0.86 6.52 32.01
CA ILE A 161 -0.57 5.33 31.21
C ILE A 161 -0.29 4.18 32.16
N PRO A 162 -1.12 3.12 32.17
CA PRO A 162 -0.94 1.99 33.05
C PRO A 162 0.44 1.34 32.91
N LEU A 163 0.99 0.86 34.03
CA LEU A 163 2.21 0.07 34.03
C LEU A 163 1.92 -1.30 33.44
N VAL A 164 2.78 -1.75 32.56
CA VAL A 164 2.77 -3.14 32.08
C VAL A 164 3.23 -4.05 33.23
N THR A 165 2.40 -5.00 33.55
CA THR A 165 2.62 -5.94 34.66
C THR A 165 2.54 -7.40 34.25
N SER A 166 2.07 -7.68 33.02
CA SER A 166 1.99 -9.03 32.49
C SER A 166 2.00 -9.02 30.95
N PHE A 167 2.32 -10.18 30.36
CA PHE A 167 2.57 -10.31 28.94
C PHE A 167 2.32 -11.75 28.47
N THR A 168 1.41 -11.94 27.51
CA THR A 168 1.10 -13.23 26.90
C THR A 168 0.95 -13.10 25.38
N GLU A 169 1.13 -14.21 24.65
CA GLU A 169 0.95 -14.27 23.19
C GLU A 169 -0.47 -14.73 22.87
N TRP A 170 -1.11 -14.11 21.87
CA TRP A 170 -2.49 -14.35 21.49
C TRP A 170 -2.62 -14.46 19.96
N ASP A 171 -3.71 -15.09 19.51
CA ASP A 171 -4.12 -15.16 18.11
C ASP A 171 -5.63 -15.38 18.01
N THR A 172 -6.26 -14.99 16.88
CA THR A 172 -7.68 -15.17 16.62
C THR A 172 -7.92 -15.97 15.35
N GLU A 173 -8.83 -16.94 15.41
CA GLU A 173 -9.33 -17.67 14.26
C GLU A 173 -10.67 -17.08 13.83
N THR A 174 -10.84 -16.81 12.51
CA THR A 174 -11.86 -15.89 12.04
C THR A 174 -12.62 -16.39 10.81
N SER A 175 -13.78 -15.77 10.52
CA SER A 175 -14.56 -16.02 9.29
C SER A 175 -13.83 -15.61 8.00
N GLY A 176 -12.82 -14.74 8.12
CA GLY A 176 -12.07 -14.23 6.97
C GLY A 176 -11.10 -13.13 7.37
N THR A 177 -10.72 -12.29 6.41
CA THR A 177 -9.68 -11.27 6.63
C THR A 177 -10.13 -9.84 6.35
N ASP A 178 -11.44 -9.57 6.38
CA ASP A 178 -11.99 -8.21 6.33
C ASP A 178 -12.10 -7.66 7.74
N THR A 179 -11.19 -6.76 8.11
CA THR A 179 -11.08 -6.21 9.45
C THR A 179 -12.26 -5.36 9.91
N TYR A 180 -13.21 -5.02 9.04
CA TYR A 180 -14.41 -4.24 9.38
C TYR A 180 -15.68 -5.10 9.50
N ILE A 181 -15.69 -6.29 8.92
CA ILE A 181 -16.89 -7.12 8.77
C ILE A 181 -16.73 -8.49 9.40
N ASP A 182 -15.54 -9.12 9.23
CA ASP A 182 -15.30 -10.47 9.71
C ASP A 182 -15.34 -10.56 11.24
N LEU A 183 -15.72 -11.73 11.72
CA LEU A 183 -15.88 -12.05 13.14
C LEU A 183 -14.89 -13.12 13.57
N SER A 184 -14.50 -13.10 14.83
CA SER A 184 -13.71 -14.18 15.42
C SER A 184 -14.61 -15.41 15.67
N GLY A 185 -14.10 -16.60 15.48
CA GLY A 185 -14.79 -17.87 15.80
C GLY A 185 -14.09 -18.65 16.90
N GLY A 186 -12.95 -18.14 17.34
CA GLY A 186 -12.17 -18.65 18.46
C GLY A 186 -10.96 -17.77 18.68
N TYR A 187 -10.40 -17.86 19.88
CA TYR A 187 -9.11 -17.21 20.21
C TYR A 187 -8.20 -18.20 20.93
N SER A 188 -6.92 -18.05 20.70
CA SER A 188 -5.87 -18.82 21.36
C SER A 188 -4.89 -17.93 22.13
N PHE A 189 -4.25 -18.48 23.13
CA PHE A 189 -3.16 -17.82 23.84
C PHE A 189 -2.18 -18.81 24.47
N TRP A 190 -0.97 -18.33 24.72
CA TRP A 190 0.11 -19.07 25.32
C TRP A 190 0.49 -18.49 26.71
N LEU A 191 0.57 -19.34 27.74
CA LEU A 191 0.99 -19.02 29.10
C LEU A 191 2.43 -19.49 29.31
N PRO A 192 3.41 -18.61 29.17
CA PRO A 192 4.81 -19.01 29.03
C PRO A 192 5.45 -19.65 30.27
N LEU A 193 5.11 -19.22 31.48
CA LEU A 193 5.66 -19.80 32.70
C LEU A 193 4.97 -21.10 33.10
N LEU A 194 3.69 -21.21 32.82
CA LEU A 194 2.94 -22.44 33.01
C LEU A 194 3.21 -23.45 31.90
N ASN A 195 3.76 -22.99 30.77
CA ASN A 195 4.00 -23.78 29.56
C ASN A 195 2.70 -24.46 29.06
N GLU A 196 1.63 -23.69 28.97
CA GLU A 196 0.29 -24.14 28.57
C GLU A 196 -0.26 -23.29 27.42
N GLY A 197 -0.93 -23.95 26.45
CA GLY A 197 -1.65 -23.30 25.38
C GLY A 197 -3.14 -23.57 25.46
N TYR A 198 -3.93 -22.54 25.12
CA TYR A 198 -5.39 -22.62 25.16
C TYR A 198 -5.99 -22.15 23.85
N TYR A 199 -7.06 -22.82 23.44
CA TYR A 199 -7.95 -22.36 22.37
C TYR A 199 -9.39 -22.44 22.85
N VAL A 200 -10.15 -21.35 22.71
CA VAL A 200 -11.57 -21.30 23.08
C VAL A 200 -12.40 -21.22 21.79
N ALA A 201 -13.22 -22.22 21.54
CA ALA A 201 -14.01 -22.35 20.32
C ALA A 201 -15.47 -21.92 20.56
N TYR A 202 -16.03 -21.07 19.67
CA TYR A 202 -17.41 -20.60 19.76
C TYR A 202 -18.06 -20.24 18.40
N GLY A 203 -17.31 -20.34 17.28
CA GLY A 203 -17.83 -19.93 15.95
C GLY A 203 -17.61 -20.97 14.85
N HIS A 204 -17.42 -22.24 15.21
CA HIS A 204 -17.24 -23.32 14.24
C HIS A 204 -18.58 -23.74 13.61
N LEU A 205 -18.55 -24.03 12.33
CA LEU A 205 -19.70 -24.40 11.51
C LEU A 205 -19.84 -25.96 11.40
N THR A 206 -19.43 -26.65 12.46
CA THR A 206 -19.54 -28.11 12.61
C THR A 206 -20.57 -28.45 13.67
N ASP A 207 -20.97 -29.71 13.75
CA ASP A 207 -21.87 -30.21 14.80
C ASP A 207 -21.13 -30.51 16.12
N ASP A 208 -19.84 -30.17 16.22
CA ASP A 208 -19.03 -30.37 17.42
C ASP A 208 -19.48 -29.43 18.54
N GLU A 209 -19.32 -29.90 19.79
CA GLU A 209 -19.59 -29.07 20.97
C GLU A 209 -18.64 -27.87 21.01
N GLN A 210 -19.16 -26.68 21.31
CA GLN A 210 -18.39 -25.44 21.44
C GLN A 210 -19.03 -24.50 22.46
N CYS A 211 -18.27 -23.54 22.99
CA CYS A 211 -18.75 -22.56 23.96
C CYS A 211 -19.82 -21.64 23.37
N THR A 212 -20.66 -21.09 24.22
CA THR A 212 -21.53 -19.97 23.88
C THR A 212 -20.65 -18.73 23.63
N ARG A 213 -20.87 -18.04 22.51
CA ARG A 213 -20.02 -16.89 22.14
C ARG A 213 -19.98 -15.82 23.22
N SER A 214 -21.14 -15.41 23.75
CA SER A 214 -21.18 -14.38 24.78
C SER A 214 -20.38 -14.78 26.03
N ASN A 215 -20.45 -16.03 26.48
CA ASN A 215 -19.67 -16.54 27.61
C ASN A 215 -18.17 -16.57 27.31
N ALA A 216 -17.81 -17.06 26.14
CA ALA A 216 -16.41 -17.12 25.70
C ALA A 216 -15.75 -15.73 25.62
N LEU A 217 -16.48 -14.71 25.13
CA LEU A 217 -15.97 -13.35 25.06
C LEU A 217 -15.94 -12.64 26.42
N GLU A 218 -16.99 -12.79 27.23
CA GLU A 218 -17.08 -12.15 28.55
C GLU A 218 -15.97 -12.63 29.49
N ILE A 219 -15.60 -13.92 29.42
CA ILE A 219 -14.59 -14.50 30.31
C ILE A 219 -13.19 -13.86 30.12
N VAL A 220 -12.83 -13.45 28.89
CA VAL A 220 -11.53 -12.83 28.58
C VAL A 220 -11.60 -11.31 28.51
N LYS A 221 -12.79 -10.72 28.56
CA LYS A 221 -12.99 -9.29 28.41
C LYS A 221 -12.12 -8.47 29.35
N SER A 222 -12.05 -8.86 30.62
CA SER A 222 -11.22 -8.19 31.62
C SER A 222 -9.73 -8.18 31.28
N PHE A 223 -9.23 -9.20 30.55
CA PHE A 223 -7.85 -9.25 30.07
C PHE A 223 -7.66 -8.45 28.76
N ILE A 224 -8.61 -8.58 27.84
CA ILE A 224 -8.55 -7.88 26.53
C ILE A 224 -8.64 -6.36 26.72
N GLU A 225 -9.46 -5.89 27.67
CA GLU A 225 -9.63 -4.47 27.98
C GLU A 225 -8.61 -3.93 29.00
N ASP A 226 -7.76 -4.79 29.58
CA ASP A 226 -6.72 -4.38 30.54
C ASP A 226 -5.46 -3.87 29.81
N ALA A 227 -5.17 -2.59 30.01
CA ALA A 227 -3.96 -1.96 29.47
C ALA A 227 -2.66 -2.35 30.19
N GLN A 228 -2.74 -2.96 31.40
CA GLN A 228 -1.57 -3.45 32.14
C GLN A 228 -1.09 -4.81 31.64
N HIS A 229 -2.01 -5.58 31.03
CA HIS A 229 -1.74 -6.86 30.44
C HIS A 229 -1.44 -6.71 28.95
N ILE A 230 -0.19 -6.95 28.55
CA ILE A 230 0.19 -6.91 27.13
C ILE A 230 -0.28 -8.18 26.43
N LYS A 231 -1.04 -7.99 25.38
CA LYS A 231 -1.36 -9.02 24.39
C LYS A 231 -0.41 -8.82 23.21
N ALA A 232 0.45 -9.81 22.98
CA ALA A 232 1.31 -9.86 21.81
C ALA A 232 0.64 -10.68 20.71
N PHE A 233 0.83 -10.28 19.49
CA PHE A 233 0.32 -10.96 18.31
C PHE A 233 1.35 -10.95 17.18
N HIS A 234 1.04 -11.72 16.15
CA HIS A 234 1.71 -11.60 14.87
C HIS A 234 0.80 -10.91 13.85
N ASN A 235 0.98 -9.61 13.61
CA ASN A 235 0.08 -8.70 12.89
C ASN A 235 -1.07 -8.15 13.77
N THR A 236 -0.68 -7.60 14.91
CA THR A 236 -1.56 -7.04 15.95
C THR A 236 -2.77 -6.22 15.44
N PRO A 237 -2.68 -5.36 14.40
CA PRO A 237 -3.85 -4.60 13.91
C PRO A 237 -5.00 -5.47 13.42
N PHE A 238 -4.73 -6.70 12.98
CA PHE A 238 -5.76 -7.62 12.53
C PHE A 238 -6.60 -8.12 13.72
N ASP A 239 -5.96 -8.68 14.73
CA ASP A 239 -6.62 -9.27 15.91
C ASP A 239 -7.29 -8.18 16.75
N LEU A 240 -6.63 -7.04 16.93
CA LEU A 240 -7.24 -5.85 17.53
C LEU A 240 -8.58 -5.50 16.87
N SER A 241 -8.63 -5.58 15.52
CA SER A 241 -9.85 -5.32 14.78
C SER A 241 -10.94 -6.37 15.00
N MET A 242 -10.57 -7.64 15.18
CA MET A 242 -11.54 -8.71 15.49
C MET A 242 -12.19 -8.49 16.85
N PHE A 243 -11.44 -8.19 17.88
CA PHE A 243 -12.01 -7.87 19.19
C PHE A 243 -12.89 -6.61 19.20
N LEU A 244 -12.55 -5.61 18.36
CA LEU A 244 -13.42 -4.44 18.13
C LEU A 244 -14.73 -4.84 17.44
N ASN A 245 -14.69 -5.75 16.45
CA ASN A 245 -15.89 -6.27 15.78
C ASN A 245 -16.76 -7.08 16.74
N ASP A 246 -16.16 -7.75 17.72
CA ASP A 246 -16.86 -8.48 18.79
C ASP A 246 -17.42 -7.54 19.87
N GLY A 247 -17.29 -6.22 19.74
CA GLY A 247 -17.89 -5.22 20.65
C GLY A 247 -17.05 -4.95 21.91
N MET A 248 -15.82 -5.41 21.98
CA MET A 248 -14.89 -5.11 23.08
C MET A 248 -14.21 -3.75 22.89
N ARG A 249 -13.56 -3.28 23.96
CA ARG A 249 -12.69 -2.08 23.99
C ARG A 249 -11.23 -2.50 24.26
N PRO A 250 -10.56 -3.15 23.28
CA PRO A 250 -9.25 -3.74 23.50
C PRO A 250 -8.20 -2.69 23.86
N ARG A 251 -7.38 -3.03 24.85
CA ARG A 251 -6.27 -2.22 25.37
C ARG A 251 -5.07 -3.11 25.64
N GLY A 252 -3.87 -2.54 25.69
CA GLY A 252 -2.64 -3.31 25.92
C GLY A 252 -2.16 -4.11 24.70
N PHE A 253 -2.61 -3.77 23.50
CA PHE A 253 -2.14 -4.34 22.24
C PHE A 253 -0.85 -3.62 21.83
N ARG A 254 0.25 -3.94 22.51
CA ARG A 254 1.48 -3.16 22.46
C ARG A 254 2.69 -3.94 21.91
N TYR A 255 2.51 -5.18 21.48
CA TYR A 255 3.58 -5.95 20.84
C TYR A 255 3.08 -6.65 19.59
N ASP A 256 3.86 -6.47 18.51
CA ASP A 256 3.64 -7.11 17.22
C ASP A 256 4.95 -7.73 16.72
N SER A 257 5.00 -9.06 16.69
CA SER A 257 6.21 -9.78 16.31
C SER A 257 6.55 -9.64 14.82
N MET A 258 5.56 -9.30 13.95
CA MET A 258 5.79 -8.98 12.55
C MET A 258 6.48 -7.61 12.39
N ASP A 259 5.98 -6.57 13.07
CA ASP A 259 6.59 -5.23 13.03
C ASP A 259 7.98 -5.21 13.70
N ALA A 260 8.15 -5.95 14.80
CA ALA A 260 9.44 -6.15 15.42
C ALA A 260 10.44 -6.80 14.45
N ALA A 261 10.01 -7.79 13.66
CA ALA A 261 10.84 -8.39 12.61
C ALA A 261 11.28 -7.37 11.55
N GLN A 262 10.37 -6.48 11.12
CA GLN A 262 10.69 -5.40 10.17
C GLN A 262 11.72 -4.42 10.73
N ILE A 263 11.63 -4.06 12.01
CA ILE A 263 12.64 -3.20 12.67
C ILE A 263 13.99 -3.91 12.79
N MET A 264 13.98 -5.20 13.11
CA MET A 264 15.20 -6.00 13.17
C MET A 264 15.84 -6.19 11.80
N ASN A 265 15.05 -6.47 10.77
CA ASN A 265 15.49 -6.62 9.38
C ASN A 265 14.35 -6.41 8.38
N GLU A 266 14.27 -5.22 7.77
CA GLU A 266 13.26 -4.85 6.76
C GLU A 266 13.42 -5.58 5.40
N HIS A 267 14.43 -6.44 5.27
CA HIS A 267 14.73 -7.22 4.06
C HIS A 267 14.52 -8.73 4.24
N GLU A 268 13.61 -9.10 5.15
CA GLU A 268 13.17 -10.49 5.22
C GLU A 268 12.41 -10.88 3.94
N ASP A 269 12.60 -12.13 3.50
CA ASP A 269 11.92 -12.65 2.30
C ASP A 269 10.40 -12.73 2.50
N SER A 270 9.97 -12.90 3.75
CA SER A 270 8.58 -12.94 4.19
C SER A 270 8.50 -12.52 5.66
N PHE A 271 7.46 -11.78 6.00
CA PHE A 271 7.13 -11.38 7.36
C PHE A 271 6.05 -12.26 8.00
N GLY A 272 5.59 -13.31 7.34
CA GLY A 272 4.66 -14.27 7.96
C GLY A 272 5.34 -15.06 9.08
N LEU A 273 4.59 -15.42 10.12
CA LEU A 273 5.11 -16.11 11.30
C LEU A 273 5.89 -17.40 10.94
N LYS A 274 5.30 -18.27 10.14
CA LYS A 274 5.90 -19.56 9.78
C LYS A 274 7.22 -19.46 8.99
N PRO A 275 7.32 -18.63 7.93
CA PRO A 275 8.61 -18.35 7.28
C PRO A 275 9.67 -17.83 8.26
N LEU A 276 9.31 -16.91 9.15
CA LEU A 276 10.24 -16.34 10.14
C LEU A 276 10.68 -17.39 11.16
N VAL A 277 9.75 -18.12 11.75
CA VAL A 277 10.03 -19.21 12.67
C VAL A 277 10.90 -20.28 12.03
N THR A 278 10.62 -20.66 10.77
CA THR A 278 11.44 -21.62 10.02
C THR A 278 12.88 -21.12 9.85
N LYS A 279 13.04 -19.84 9.47
CA LYS A 279 14.35 -19.21 9.29
C LYS A 279 15.15 -19.14 10.58
N TYR A 280 14.51 -18.78 11.66
CA TYR A 280 15.12 -18.58 12.98
C TYR A 280 14.96 -19.78 13.94
N LYS A 281 14.55 -20.95 13.44
CA LYS A 281 14.20 -22.14 14.19
C LYS A 281 15.18 -22.50 15.32
N LYS A 282 16.48 -22.48 15.03
CA LYS A 282 17.52 -22.81 16.01
C LYS A 282 17.65 -21.75 17.12
N PRO A 283 17.83 -20.45 16.81
CA PRO A 283 17.99 -19.42 17.85
C PRO A 283 16.76 -19.24 18.73
N ILE A 284 15.55 -19.52 18.24
CA ILE A 284 14.32 -19.41 19.04
C ILE A 284 13.96 -20.71 19.79
N GLY A 285 14.69 -21.81 19.58
CA GLY A 285 14.42 -23.08 20.26
C GLY A 285 13.21 -23.88 19.74
N ALA A 286 12.67 -23.53 18.57
CA ALA A 286 11.46 -24.11 17.98
C ALA A 286 11.68 -25.42 17.21
N SER A 287 12.80 -26.15 17.47
CA SER A 287 13.14 -27.36 16.70
C SER A 287 12.16 -28.51 16.86
N HIS A 288 11.35 -28.51 17.93
CA HIS A 288 10.32 -29.49 18.20
C HIS A 288 8.97 -29.18 17.54
N LEU A 289 8.81 -27.97 16.96
CA LEU A 289 7.55 -27.49 16.39
C LEU A 289 7.51 -27.64 14.86
N ASP A 290 7.90 -28.80 14.34
CA ASP A 290 7.64 -29.15 12.94
C ASP A 290 6.16 -29.55 12.79
N ASP A 291 5.47 -28.87 11.88
CA ASP A 291 4.06 -29.11 11.64
C ASP A 291 3.63 -28.74 10.22
N PHE A 292 2.37 -29.02 9.92
CA PHE A 292 1.73 -28.68 8.68
C PHE A 292 1.38 -27.20 8.61
N THR A 293 1.43 -26.63 7.39
CA THR A 293 1.00 -25.26 7.16
C THR A 293 -0.54 -25.15 7.19
N PHE A 294 -1.06 -23.91 7.28
CA PHE A 294 -2.50 -23.65 7.15
C PHE A 294 -3.09 -24.31 5.90
N GLU A 295 -2.44 -24.12 4.76
CA GLU A 295 -2.92 -24.69 3.50
C GLU A 295 -2.81 -26.22 3.46
N ASP A 296 -1.87 -26.79 4.21
CA ASP A 296 -1.74 -28.24 4.32
C ASP A 296 -2.91 -28.87 5.09
N LEU A 297 -3.45 -28.16 6.08
CA LEU A 297 -4.57 -28.61 6.90
C LEU A 297 -5.92 -28.14 6.33
N PHE A 298 -6.07 -26.86 6.04
CA PHE A 298 -7.37 -26.25 5.74
C PHE A 298 -7.53 -25.83 4.27
N GLY A 299 -6.47 -25.90 3.46
CA GLY A 299 -6.51 -25.43 2.08
C GLY A 299 -6.60 -23.91 2.01
N ASN A 300 -7.55 -23.38 1.22
CA ASN A 300 -7.81 -21.96 1.08
C ASN A 300 -9.12 -21.51 1.75
N GLY A 301 -9.80 -22.41 2.45
CA GLY A 301 -11.05 -22.14 3.13
C GLY A 301 -10.85 -21.48 4.49
N SER A 302 -11.95 -21.06 5.10
CA SER A 302 -11.94 -20.62 6.50
C SER A 302 -11.69 -21.79 7.43
N PRO A 303 -10.92 -21.62 8.53
CA PRO A 303 -10.77 -22.66 9.56
C PRO A 303 -12.10 -23.00 10.24
N MET A 304 -13.07 -22.10 10.18
CA MET A 304 -14.37 -22.26 10.87
C MET A 304 -15.23 -23.42 10.34
N ILE A 305 -14.93 -23.97 9.18
CA ILE A 305 -15.66 -25.15 8.64
C ILE A 305 -15.09 -26.49 9.14
N TYR A 306 -14.09 -26.46 9.99
CA TYR A 306 -13.43 -27.64 10.56
C TYR A 306 -13.69 -27.76 12.05
N SER A 307 -13.45 -28.95 12.60
CA SER A 307 -13.63 -29.27 14.02
C SER A 307 -12.80 -28.34 14.92
N PRO A 308 -13.37 -27.87 16.07
CA PRO A 308 -12.64 -27.11 17.07
C PRO A 308 -11.33 -27.76 17.51
N GLU A 309 -11.27 -29.11 17.60
CA GLU A 309 -10.08 -29.83 18.04
C GLU A 309 -8.88 -29.58 17.09
N ILE A 310 -9.08 -29.77 15.77
CA ILE A 310 -7.96 -29.59 14.83
C ILE A 310 -7.55 -28.12 14.69
N VAL A 311 -8.52 -27.20 14.67
CA VAL A 311 -8.24 -25.76 14.58
C VAL A 311 -7.55 -25.30 15.87
N GLY A 312 -8.02 -25.77 17.03
CA GLY A 312 -7.42 -25.42 18.33
C GLY A 312 -5.99 -25.89 18.46
N ILE A 313 -5.65 -27.12 18.05
CA ILE A 313 -4.27 -27.60 18.05
C ILE A 313 -3.38 -26.73 17.15
N TYR A 314 -3.89 -26.37 15.98
CA TYR A 314 -3.19 -25.50 15.03
C TYR A 314 -2.96 -24.10 15.62
N ALA A 315 -4.00 -23.46 16.16
CA ALA A 315 -3.97 -22.14 16.75
C ALA A 315 -3.02 -22.07 17.97
N ILE A 316 -3.07 -23.10 18.86
CA ILE A 316 -2.16 -23.16 20.02
C ILE A 316 -0.70 -23.31 19.57
N LYS A 317 -0.41 -24.09 18.54
CA LYS A 317 0.94 -24.18 17.96
C LYS A 317 1.43 -22.83 17.41
N ASP A 318 0.55 -22.04 16.82
CA ASP A 318 0.91 -20.75 16.27
C ASP A 318 1.22 -19.72 17.39
N VAL A 319 0.46 -19.70 18.51
CA VAL A 319 0.79 -18.85 19.67
C VAL A 319 2.02 -19.34 20.43
N GLU A 320 2.32 -20.62 20.50
CA GLU A 320 3.58 -21.13 21.04
C GLU A 320 4.78 -20.67 20.22
N LYS A 321 4.68 -20.78 18.87
CA LYS A 321 5.70 -20.28 17.94
C LYS A 321 5.85 -18.77 18.03
N GLY A 322 4.72 -18.06 18.08
CA GLY A 322 4.65 -16.61 18.29
C GLY A 322 5.42 -16.22 19.53
N TRP A 323 5.15 -16.88 20.67
CA TRP A 323 5.86 -16.63 21.94
C TRP A 323 7.36 -16.87 21.85
N LEU A 324 7.80 -18.00 21.32
CA LEU A 324 9.23 -18.29 21.18
C LEU A 324 9.95 -17.25 20.33
N TYR A 325 9.29 -16.79 19.26
CA TYR A 325 9.81 -15.75 18.38
C TYR A 325 9.83 -14.38 19.06
N THR A 326 8.73 -13.99 19.68
CA THR A 326 8.59 -12.77 20.49
C THR A 326 9.64 -12.69 21.59
N LYS A 327 9.81 -13.77 22.37
CA LYS A 327 10.82 -13.84 23.42
C LYS A 327 12.23 -13.63 22.88
N TRP A 328 12.57 -14.28 21.77
CA TRP A 328 13.88 -14.10 21.14
C TRP A 328 14.09 -12.66 20.64
N GLN A 329 13.08 -12.04 20.05
CA GLN A 329 13.13 -10.63 19.62
C GLN A 329 13.40 -9.70 20.81
N ILE A 330 12.69 -9.88 21.92
CA ILE A 330 12.89 -9.11 23.16
C ILE A 330 14.31 -9.34 23.70
N ASP A 331 14.80 -10.59 23.72
CA ASP A 331 16.17 -10.92 24.13
C ASP A 331 17.23 -10.20 23.27
N MET A 332 16.95 -9.99 21.96
CA MET A 332 17.81 -9.22 21.07
C MET A 332 17.73 -7.71 21.36
N MET A 333 16.55 -7.21 21.70
CA MET A 333 16.34 -5.79 22.06
C MET A 333 16.99 -5.47 23.42
N LEU A 334 16.93 -6.38 24.39
CA LEU A 334 17.64 -6.25 25.68
C LEU A 334 19.17 -6.16 25.53
N LYS A 335 19.72 -6.65 24.42
CA LYS A 335 21.16 -6.56 24.11
C LYS A 335 21.53 -5.31 23.29
N SER A 336 20.57 -4.51 22.86
CA SER A 336 20.80 -3.38 21.94
C SER A 336 19.86 -2.22 22.27
N ASP A 337 20.35 -1.24 23.06
CA ASP A 337 19.60 -0.04 23.40
C ASP A 337 18.99 0.67 22.18
N LYS A 338 19.74 0.77 21.06
CA LYS A 338 19.24 1.41 19.84
C LYS A 338 18.09 0.65 19.20
N LEU A 339 18.10 -0.68 19.25
CA LEU A 339 17.02 -1.50 18.74
C LEU A 339 15.80 -1.41 19.67
N ALA A 340 16.03 -1.44 20.99
CA ALA A 340 14.99 -1.26 22.00
C ALA A 340 14.30 0.10 21.86
N VAL A 341 15.06 1.19 21.73
CA VAL A 341 14.51 2.54 21.52
C VAL A 341 13.70 2.61 20.24
N ALA A 342 14.18 2.07 19.13
CA ALA A 342 13.48 2.09 17.84
C ALA A 342 12.10 1.41 17.91
N TYR A 343 11.94 0.39 18.75
CA TYR A 343 10.67 -0.31 18.94
C TYR A 343 9.83 0.29 20.10
N PHE A 344 10.36 0.27 21.30
CA PHE A 344 9.60 0.55 22.52
C PHE A 344 9.28 2.04 22.73
N GLU A 345 10.07 2.97 22.20
CA GLU A 345 9.78 4.40 22.33
C GLU A 345 8.56 4.82 21.51
N ILE A 346 8.34 4.17 20.36
CA ILE A 346 7.31 4.59 19.38
C ILE A 346 6.38 3.44 19.00
N ARG A 347 6.91 2.35 18.45
CA ARG A 347 6.11 1.33 17.75
C ARG A 347 5.08 0.66 18.63
N GLN A 348 5.44 0.32 19.87
CA GLN A 348 4.52 -0.34 20.80
C GLN A 348 3.19 0.41 21.04
N TYR A 349 3.14 1.70 20.77
CA TYR A 349 1.94 2.50 20.98
C TYR A 349 1.09 2.65 19.71
N LEU A 350 1.68 2.40 18.53
CA LEU A 350 1.05 2.77 17.27
C LEU A 350 -0.04 1.82 16.80
N TYR A 351 -0.12 0.61 17.30
CA TYR A 351 -1.15 -0.36 16.87
C TYR A 351 -2.56 0.13 17.23
N GLU A 352 -2.78 0.52 18.47
CA GLU A 352 -4.04 1.10 18.93
C GLU A 352 -4.32 2.45 18.25
N VAL A 353 -3.29 3.30 18.10
CA VAL A 353 -3.40 4.61 17.45
C VAL A 353 -3.82 4.47 15.99
N ASN A 354 -3.11 3.65 15.22
CA ASN A 354 -3.37 3.46 13.79
C ASN A 354 -4.75 2.84 13.55
N THR A 355 -5.11 1.81 14.34
CA THR A 355 -6.43 1.19 14.25
C THR A 355 -7.53 2.18 14.60
N THR A 356 -7.30 3.07 15.56
CA THR A 356 -8.25 4.15 15.88
C THR A 356 -8.47 5.07 14.68
N ILE A 357 -7.41 5.55 14.03
CA ILE A 357 -7.52 6.41 12.85
C ILE A 357 -8.24 5.68 11.70
N GLU A 358 -7.86 4.43 11.43
CA GLU A 358 -8.51 3.61 10.40
C GLU A 358 -10.00 3.42 10.67
N ARG A 359 -10.39 3.22 11.95
CA ARG A 359 -11.78 3.01 12.38
C ARG A 359 -12.58 4.29 12.46
N THR A 360 -11.97 5.42 12.73
CA THR A 360 -12.65 6.73 12.72
C THR A 360 -13.15 7.05 11.32
N GLY A 361 -12.28 7.02 10.31
CA GLY A 361 -12.64 7.34 8.93
C GLY A 361 -13.24 8.76 8.77
N PHE A 362 -13.86 9.01 7.63
CA PHE A 362 -14.49 10.29 7.30
C PHE A 362 -15.97 10.12 6.94
N VAL A 363 -16.80 10.99 7.44
CA VAL A 363 -18.15 11.20 6.89
C VAL A 363 -18.01 11.86 5.52
N ILE A 364 -18.68 11.34 4.51
CA ILE A 364 -18.59 11.84 3.14
C ILE A 364 -19.89 12.51 2.73
N ASP A 365 -19.78 13.76 2.26
CA ASP A 365 -20.88 14.47 1.61
C ASP A 365 -21.05 13.94 0.18
N THR A 366 -21.86 12.90 0.06
CA THR A 366 -22.13 12.26 -1.22
C THR A 366 -22.96 13.14 -2.17
N GLU A 367 -23.75 14.08 -1.64
CA GLU A 367 -24.50 15.04 -2.45
C GLU A 367 -23.56 16.05 -3.09
N GLU A 368 -22.56 16.55 -2.34
CA GLU A 368 -21.53 17.43 -2.92
C GLU A 368 -20.71 16.68 -3.98
N LEU A 369 -20.31 15.43 -3.74
CA LEU A 369 -19.64 14.64 -4.76
C LEU A 369 -20.48 14.44 -6.01
N ALA A 370 -21.80 14.23 -5.89
CA ALA A 370 -22.70 14.14 -7.03
C ALA A 370 -22.79 15.47 -7.81
N ARG A 371 -22.80 16.62 -7.13
CA ARG A 371 -22.74 17.95 -7.76
C ARG A 371 -21.42 18.15 -8.51
N LEU A 372 -20.31 17.77 -7.87
CA LEU A 372 -18.97 17.83 -8.48
C LEU A 372 -18.86 16.90 -9.70
N GLU A 373 -19.51 15.74 -9.68
CA GLU A 373 -19.53 14.83 -10.83
C GLU A 373 -20.17 15.49 -12.07
N ILE A 374 -21.29 16.14 -11.89
CA ILE A 374 -21.98 16.85 -12.98
C ILE A 374 -21.07 17.98 -13.51
N GLU A 375 -20.65 18.88 -12.62
CA GLU A 375 -19.83 20.04 -13.01
C GLU A 375 -18.50 19.65 -13.68
N PHE A 376 -17.77 18.68 -13.10
CA PHE A 376 -16.49 18.25 -13.65
C PHE A 376 -16.65 17.48 -14.94
N SER A 377 -17.78 16.76 -15.13
CA SER A 377 -18.09 16.08 -16.39
C SER A 377 -18.38 17.09 -17.50
N GLU A 378 -19.09 18.18 -17.21
CA GLU A 378 -19.33 19.29 -18.14
C GLU A 378 -18.02 20.00 -18.52
N LYS A 379 -17.18 20.34 -17.54
CA LYS A 379 -15.86 20.94 -17.78
C LYS A 379 -14.94 20.01 -18.58
N LEU A 380 -14.96 18.71 -18.29
CA LEU A 380 -14.19 17.70 -19.04
C LEU A 380 -14.68 17.63 -20.49
N GLY A 381 -15.99 17.61 -20.72
CA GLY A 381 -16.59 17.65 -22.05
C GLY A 381 -16.20 18.91 -22.83
N ALA A 382 -16.18 20.08 -22.17
CA ALA A 382 -15.72 21.33 -22.77
C ALA A 382 -14.23 21.28 -23.16
N ALA A 383 -13.38 20.71 -22.31
CA ALA A 383 -11.96 20.54 -22.62
C ALA A 383 -11.74 19.58 -23.80
N ILE A 384 -12.45 18.47 -23.85
CA ILE A 384 -12.43 17.53 -24.99
C ILE A 384 -12.88 18.24 -26.27
N LYS A 385 -14.00 18.96 -26.22
CA LYS A 385 -14.52 19.71 -27.38
C LYS A 385 -13.50 20.75 -27.87
N ALA A 386 -12.89 21.50 -26.95
CA ALA A 386 -11.88 22.50 -27.33
C ALA A 386 -10.67 21.87 -28.05
N LEU A 387 -10.25 20.66 -27.65
CA LEU A 387 -9.20 19.91 -28.33
C LEU A 387 -9.65 19.39 -29.69
N HIS A 388 -10.87 18.86 -29.79
CA HIS A 388 -11.44 18.41 -31.05
C HIS A 388 -11.56 19.55 -32.06
N ASP A 389 -12.08 20.70 -31.62
CA ASP A 389 -12.24 21.90 -32.45
C ASP A 389 -10.88 22.48 -32.88
N ALA A 390 -9.90 22.53 -31.97
CA ALA A 390 -8.57 23.08 -32.27
C ALA A 390 -7.78 22.26 -33.29
N TYR A 391 -7.98 20.95 -33.32
CA TYR A 391 -7.18 20.03 -34.15
C TYR A 391 -8.00 19.27 -35.19
N ASN A 392 -9.26 19.66 -35.43
CA ASN A 392 -10.17 19.01 -36.36
C ASN A 392 -10.17 17.48 -36.21
N ILE A 393 -10.38 17.00 -35.00
CA ILE A 393 -10.41 15.57 -34.70
C ILE A 393 -11.76 15.00 -35.16
N ASP A 394 -11.86 14.75 -36.46
CA ASP A 394 -13.02 14.19 -37.13
C ASP A 394 -12.79 12.69 -37.49
N ASP A 395 -13.75 12.13 -38.22
CA ASP A 395 -13.68 10.73 -38.70
C ASP A 395 -12.46 10.47 -39.59
N GLN A 396 -12.01 11.44 -40.36
CA GLN A 396 -10.83 11.33 -41.20
C GLN A 396 -9.56 11.30 -40.37
N PHE A 397 -9.46 12.16 -39.36
CA PHE A 397 -8.37 12.14 -38.39
C PHE A 397 -8.27 10.80 -37.69
N LEU A 398 -9.41 10.27 -37.20
CA LEU A 398 -9.47 8.98 -36.48
C LEU A 398 -9.09 7.80 -37.39
N TYR A 399 -9.48 7.87 -38.68
CA TYR A 399 -9.09 6.91 -39.69
C TYR A 399 -7.56 6.89 -39.90
N GLU A 400 -6.95 8.06 -40.11
CA GLU A 400 -5.50 8.20 -40.29
C GLU A 400 -4.72 7.74 -39.05
N MET A 401 -5.19 8.12 -37.87
CA MET A 401 -4.62 7.69 -36.61
C MET A 401 -4.71 6.16 -36.43
N SER A 402 -5.86 5.58 -36.78
CA SER A 402 -6.06 4.11 -36.71
C SER A 402 -5.07 3.37 -37.61
N LEU A 403 -4.87 3.88 -38.84
CA LEU A 403 -3.91 3.29 -39.77
C LEU A 403 -2.46 3.48 -39.31
N ALA A 404 -2.12 4.62 -38.72
CA ALA A 404 -0.78 4.91 -38.23
C ALA A 404 -0.42 4.03 -37.00
N LEU A 405 -1.34 3.88 -36.08
CA LEU A 405 -1.08 3.18 -34.82
C LEU A 405 -1.41 1.68 -34.81
N LYS A 406 -2.40 1.27 -35.61
CA LYS A 406 -2.97 -0.11 -35.61
C LYS A 406 -3.10 -0.69 -37.01
N GLY A 407 -2.52 -0.08 -38.03
CA GLY A 407 -2.72 -0.43 -39.44
C GLY A 407 -2.40 -1.91 -39.78
N ASP A 408 -1.38 -2.50 -39.17
CA ASP A 408 -1.04 -3.94 -39.39
C ASP A 408 -2.18 -4.83 -38.89
N LYS A 409 -2.67 -4.58 -37.67
CA LYS A 409 -3.76 -5.37 -37.09
C LYS A 409 -5.07 -5.23 -37.87
N ILE A 410 -5.36 -4.01 -38.30
CA ILE A 410 -6.56 -3.73 -39.13
C ILE A 410 -6.44 -4.47 -40.47
N ARG A 411 -5.28 -4.44 -41.14
CA ARG A 411 -5.02 -5.17 -42.39
C ARG A 411 -5.14 -6.69 -42.22
N ASP A 412 -4.58 -7.21 -41.15
CA ASP A 412 -4.65 -8.65 -40.83
C ASP A 412 -6.09 -9.09 -40.58
N TRP A 413 -6.84 -8.28 -39.83
CA TRP A 413 -8.26 -8.54 -39.59
C TRP A 413 -9.05 -8.52 -40.89
N ILE A 414 -8.90 -7.48 -41.76
CA ILE A 414 -9.56 -7.38 -43.07
C ILE A 414 -9.23 -8.61 -43.92
N THR A 415 -7.95 -9.00 -43.96
CA THR A 415 -7.50 -10.16 -44.73
C THR A 415 -8.17 -11.46 -44.22
N SER A 416 -8.26 -11.60 -42.88
CA SER A 416 -8.95 -12.72 -42.26
C SER A 416 -10.43 -12.77 -42.59
N GLN A 417 -11.12 -11.62 -42.57
CA GLN A 417 -12.55 -11.55 -42.92
C GLN A 417 -12.80 -11.82 -44.39
N LYS A 418 -11.97 -11.30 -45.31
CA LYS A 418 -12.04 -11.63 -46.73
C LYS A 418 -11.93 -13.11 -47.01
N LYS A 419 -10.97 -13.79 -46.38
CA LYS A 419 -10.85 -15.26 -46.47
C LYS A 419 -12.10 -15.99 -45.91
N ARG A 420 -12.77 -15.47 -44.89
CA ARG A 420 -14.05 -16.01 -44.41
C ARG A 420 -15.18 -15.85 -45.41
N ILE A 421 -15.27 -14.69 -46.06
CA ILE A 421 -16.27 -14.42 -47.13
C ILE A 421 -16.06 -15.37 -48.31
N GLU A 422 -14.81 -15.46 -48.80
CA GLU A 422 -14.42 -16.36 -49.88
C GLU A 422 -14.80 -17.81 -49.56
N LYS A 423 -14.44 -18.27 -48.33
CA LYS A 423 -14.81 -19.62 -47.89
C LYS A 423 -16.33 -19.83 -47.80
N GLN A 424 -17.09 -18.83 -47.34
CA GLN A 424 -18.54 -18.90 -47.29
C GLN A 424 -19.13 -19.00 -48.72
N ALA A 425 -18.61 -18.20 -49.67
CA ALA A 425 -19.03 -18.26 -51.07
C ALA A 425 -18.73 -19.62 -51.73
N GLU A 426 -17.53 -20.15 -51.45
CA GLU A 426 -17.13 -21.51 -51.92
C GLU A 426 -18.05 -22.58 -51.35
N MET A 427 -18.33 -22.55 -50.04
CA MET A 427 -19.23 -23.52 -49.38
C MET A 427 -20.67 -23.40 -49.89
N LEU A 428 -21.14 -22.19 -50.17
CA LEU A 428 -22.44 -21.96 -50.82
C LEU A 428 -22.49 -22.59 -52.18
N SER A 429 -21.49 -22.32 -53.05
CA SER A 429 -21.39 -22.87 -54.40
C SER A 429 -21.36 -24.42 -54.38
N GLN A 430 -20.55 -25.00 -53.48
CA GLN A 430 -20.51 -26.47 -53.32
C GLN A 430 -21.86 -27.04 -52.85
N CYS A 431 -22.55 -26.39 -51.93
CA CYS A 431 -23.90 -26.83 -51.53
C CYS A 431 -24.91 -26.71 -52.63
N GLU A 432 -24.86 -25.67 -53.48
CA GLU A 432 -25.73 -25.47 -54.64
C GLU A 432 -25.49 -26.53 -55.75
N GLU A 433 -24.24 -26.86 -56.04
CA GLU A 433 -23.90 -27.95 -56.97
C GLU A 433 -24.33 -29.33 -56.46
N GLU A 434 -24.11 -29.59 -55.17
CA GLU A 434 -24.49 -30.87 -54.54
C GLU A 434 -26.04 -30.99 -54.49
N LEU A 435 -26.76 -29.88 -54.31
CA LEU A 435 -28.21 -29.86 -54.33
C LEU A 435 -28.75 -30.22 -55.74
N LYS A 436 -28.13 -29.70 -56.84
CA LYS A 436 -28.50 -30.05 -58.23
C LYS A 436 -28.35 -31.55 -58.55
N ARG A 437 -27.40 -32.25 -57.86
CA ARG A 437 -27.13 -33.69 -58.02
C ARG A 437 -27.91 -34.58 -57.02
N SER A 438 -28.63 -34.01 -56.08
CA SER A 438 -29.30 -34.72 -55.02
C SER A 438 -30.78 -35.03 -55.37
N ASN A 439 -31.29 -36.17 -54.96
CA ASN A 439 -32.68 -36.54 -55.14
C ASN A 439 -33.61 -35.70 -54.23
N PRO A 440 -34.64 -34.97 -54.76
CA PRO A 440 -35.49 -34.07 -53.99
C PRO A 440 -36.25 -34.70 -52.79
N THR A 441 -36.42 -36.05 -52.77
CA THR A 441 -37.16 -36.77 -51.72
C THR A 441 -36.29 -37.19 -50.54
N THR A 442 -35.02 -36.76 -50.48
CA THR A 442 -34.09 -37.23 -49.48
C THR A 442 -33.87 -36.16 -48.37
N LYS A 443 -33.70 -36.64 -47.16
CA LYS A 443 -33.34 -35.77 -46.01
C LYS A 443 -32.06 -34.97 -46.26
N LYS A 444 -31.16 -35.45 -47.11
CA LYS A 444 -29.95 -34.75 -47.54
C LYS A 444 -30.28 -33.51 -48.37
N TYR A 445 -31.28 -33.58 -49.21
CA TYR A 445 -31.75 -32.48 -50.05
C TYR A 445 -32.31 -31.35 -49.19
N GLU A 446 -33.14 -31.66 -48.19
CA GLU A 446 -33.66 -30.66 -47.22
C GLU A 446 -32.54 -30.02 -46.41
N GLN A 447 -31.56 -30.78 -45.92
CA GLN A 447 -30.40 -30.24 -45.19
C GLN A 447 -29.57 -29.32 -46.06
N LEU A 448 -29.36 -29.58 -47.32
CA LEU A 448 -28.64 -28.74 -48.26
C LEU A 448 -29.41 -27.46 -48.53
N GLN A 449 -30.74 -27.52 -48.75
CA GLN A 449 -31.57 -26.31 -48.88
C GLN A 449 -31.50 -25.41 -47.66
N GLU A 450 -31.57 -25.97 -46.45
CA GLU A 450 -31.47 -25.21 -45.23
C GLU A 450 -30.09 -24.56 -45.03
N ARG A 451 -29.00 -25.28 -45.41
CA ARG A 451 -27.64 -24.70 -45.41
C ARG A 451 -27.47 -23.58 -46.42
N ILE A 452 -27.99 -23.76 -47.62
CA ILE A 452 -28.00 -22.71 -48.67
C ILE A 452 -28.77 -21.48 -48.18
N ARG A 453 -29.95 -21.70 -47.58
CA ARG A 453 -30.76 -20.66 -47.00
C ARG A 453 -29.97 -19.90 -45.92
N LYS A 454 -29.33 -20.61 -45.02
CA LYS A 454 -28.48 -20.01 -43.96
C LYS A 454 -27.33 -19.20 -44.53
N TYR A 455 -26.61 -19.69 -45.50
CA TYR A 455 -25.51 -18.93 -46.16
C TYR A 455 -26.00 -17.68 -46.87
N LYS A 456 -27.16 -17.73 -47.52
CA LYS A 456 -27.77 -16.57 -48.20
C LYS A 456 -28.34 -15.53 -47.22
N THR A 457 -28.94 -16.00 -46.14
CA THR A 457 -29.50 -15.11 -45.10
C THR A 457 -28.39 -14.47 -44.28
N ASN A 458 -27.36 -15.21 -43.91
CA ASN A 458 -26.22 -14.76 -43.09
C ASN A 458 -25.00 -14.38 -43.92
N LYS A 459 -25.26 -13.59 -45.04
CA LYS A 459 -24.18 -13.09 -45.87
C LYS A 459 -23.27 -12.17 -45.07
N LEU A 460 -21.99 -12.52 -45.03
CA LEU A 460 -21.01 -11.68 -44.37
C LEU A 460 -20.83 -10.36 -45.15
N ALA A 461 -20.83 -9.25 -44.41
CA ALA A 461 -20.61 -7.92 -44.99
C ALA A 461 -19.15 -7.76 -45.41
N GLU A 462 -18.91 -6.92 -46.43
CA GLU A 462 -17.54 -6.54 -46.82
C GLU A 462 -16.84 -5.86 -45.66
N PRO A 463 -15.63 -6.32 -45.27
CA PRO A 463 -14.94 -5.77 -44.15
C PRO A 463 -14.37 -4.39 -44.46
N VAL A 464 -14.77 -3.40 -43.69
CA VAL A 464 -14.21 -2.05 -43.73
C VAL A 464 -13.34 -1.79 -42.51
N PRO A 465 -12.31 -0.94 -42.60
CA PRO A 465 -11.40 -0.65 -41.50
C PRO A 465 -12.09 -0.29 -40.17
N GLN A 466 -13.17 0.49 -40.23
CA GLN A 466 -13.95 0.97 -39.10
C GLN A 466 -14.61 -0.16 -38.29
N ASN A 467 -14.81 -1.33 -38.89
CA ASN A 467 -15.38 -2.49 -38.20
C ASN A 467 -14.33 -3.39 -37.56
N ALA A 468 -13.05 -3.08 -37.72
CA ALA A 468 -11.98 -3.84 -37.08
C ALA A 468 -11.96 -3.61 -35.56
N PRO A 469 -11.75 -4.63 -34.71
CA PRO A 469 -11.71 -4.48 -33.26
C PRO A 469 -10.61 -3.53 -32.76
N ASP A 470 -9.54 -3.37 -33.53
CA ASP A 470 -8.43 -2.47 -33.21
C ASP A 470 -8.60 -1.07 -33.81
N TYR A 471 -9.72 -0.75 -34.48
CA TYR A 471 -9.99 0.58 -35.01
C TYR A 471 -10.24 1.57 -33.87
N ILE A 472 -9.69 2.77 -33.99
CA ILE A 472 -9.79 3.82 -32.98
C ILE A 472 -10.99 4.71 -33.33
N HIS A 473 -12.08 4.54 -32.59
CA HIS A 473 -13.32 5.31 -32.79
C HIS A 473 -13.32 6.65 -32.07
N GLU A 474 -12.40 6.83 -31.08
CA GLU A 474 -12.28 8.04 -30.28
C GLU A 474 -10.84 8.21 -29.83
N ILE A 475 -10.34 9.44 -29.84
CA ILE A 475 -9.03 9.75 -29.28
C ILE A 475 -9.07 9.65 -27.76
N ASN A 476 -8.13 8.90 -27.18
CA ASN A 476 -7.95 8.83 -25.73
C ASN A 476 -6.76 9.70 -25.32
N PHE A 477 -7.04 10.83 -24.69
CA PHE A 477 -6.01 11.76 -24.20
C PHE A 477 -5.25 11.27 -22.95
N ASP A 478 -5.63 10.13 -22.36
CA ASP A 478 -4.83 9.43 -21.33
C ASP A 478 -3.85 8.42 -21.96
N SER A 479 -3.90 8.20 -23.27
CA SER A 479 -3.01 7.29 -23.98
C SER A 479 -1.76 8.00 -24.50
N ASP A 480 -0.58 7.61 -23.99
CA ASP A 480 0.68 8.12 -24.52
C ASP A 480 0.81 7.97 -26.05
N GLN A 481 0.35 6.85 -26.62
CA GLN A 481 0.42 6.62 -28.08
C GLN A 481 -0.45 7.59 -28.85
N HIS A 482 -1.65 7.89 -28.36
CA HIS A 482 -2.56 8.85 -29.02
C HIS A 482 -2.01 10.27 -28.91
N LEU A 483 -1.49 10.66 -27.75
CA LEU A 483 -0.85 11.96 -27.54
C LEU A 483 0.43 12.11 -28.37
N GLN A 484 1.25 11.06 -28.46
CA GLN A 484 2.45 11.06 -29.31
C GLN A 484 2.10 11.28 -30.77
N TYR A 485 1.07 10.59 -31.26
CA TYR A 485 0.58 10.80 -32.63
C TYR A 485 0.12 12.24 -32.85
N LEU A 486 -0.72 12.78 -31.97
CA LEU A 486 -1.20 14.17 -32.08
C LEU A 486 -0.04 15.16 -32.04
N ILE A 487 0.82 15.10 -31.02
CA ILE A 487 1.84 16.11 -30.74
C ILE A 487 2.99 16.05 -31.77
N TYR A 488 3.50 14.86 -32.06
CA TYR A 488 4.73 14.69 -32.83
C TYR A 488 4.50 14.32 -34.29
N ASP A 489 3.40 13.62 -34.61
CA ASP A 489 3.16 13.18 -35.98
C ASP A 489 2.22 14.13 -36.73
N VAL A 490 1.21 14.67 -36.03
CA VAL A 490 0.25 15.63 -36.63
C VAL A 490 0.73 17.06 -36.47
N LEU A 491 0.94 17.53 -35.25
CA LEU A 491 1.34 18.93 -34.99
C LEU A 491 2.83 19.18 -35.25
N LYS A 492 3.64 18.13 -35.37
CA LYS A 492 5.08 18.21 -35.66
C LYS A 492 5.83 19.13 -34.70
N ILE A 493 5.41 19.13 -33.41
CA ILE A 493 6.05 19.92 -32.37
C ILE A 493 7.45 19.34 -32.14
N GLU A 494 8.45 20.22 -32.00
CA GLU A 494 9.82 19.82 -31.70
C GLU A 494 9.88 19.04 -30.38
N ASP A 495 10.49 17.85 -30.43
CA ASP A 495 10.60 16.98 -29.27
C ASP A 495 11.57 17.55 -28.22
N LYS A 496 11.01 18.07 -27.13
CA LYS A 496 11.73 18.58 -25.97
C LYS A 496 11.91 17.54 -24.84
N SER A 497 11.58 16.27 -25.09
CA SER A 497 11.67 15.20 -24.09
C SER A 497 13.04 15.10 -23.46
N LYS A 498 14.10 15.34 -24.22
CA LYS A 498 15.49 15.31 -23.74
C LYS A 498 15.83 16.41 -22.71
N ILE A 499 15.01 17.44 -22.60
CA ILE A 499 15.13 18.45 -21.52
C ILE A 499 14.75 17.81 -20.19
N ILE A 500 13.73 16.95 -20.18
CA ILE A 500 13.21 16.26 -18.98
C ILE A 500 14.00 14.97 -18.73
N ASP A 501 14.14 14.11 -19.76
CA ASP A 501 14.90 12.86 -19.66
C ASP A 501 15.78 12.68 -20.90
N LYS A 502 17.10 12.84 -20.73
CA LYS A 502 18.10 12.73 -21.83
C LYS A 502 18.07 11.41 -22.60
N LYS A 503 17.40 10.37 -22.05
CA LYS A 503 17.33 9.02 -22.66
C LYS A 503 16.00 8.72 -23.32
N LYS A 504 15.03 9.57 -23.16
CA LYS A 504 13.69 9.37 -23.70
C LYS A 504 13.36 10.37 -24.77
N GLU A 505 12.58 9.95 -25.71
CA GLU A 505 12.05 10.75 -26.81
C GLU A 505 10.54 10.65 -26.81
N ARG A 506 9.88 11.65 -27.39
CA ARG A 506 8.42 11.71 -27.57
C ARG A 506 7.64 11.49 -26.26
N LEU A 507 8.13 12.06 -25.15
CA LEU A 507 7.41 12.03 -23.88
C LEU A 507 6.13 12.87 -23.96
N THR A 508 5.08 12.42 -23.28
CA THR A 508 3.77 13.10 -23.19
C THR A 508 3.35 13.33 -21.74
N ASN A 509 4.31 13.22 -20.80
CA ASN A 509 4.03 13.46 -19.39
C ASN A 509 3.82 14.96 -19.10
N LYS A 510 3.25 15.26 -17.92
CA LYS A 510 2.91 16.61 -17.47
C LYS A 510 4.06 17.62 -17.62
N ASP A 511 5.29 17.19 -17.32
CA ASP A 511 6.45 18.09 -17.32
C ASP A 511 6.84 18.53 -18.73
N VAL A 512 6.78 17.60 -19.68
CA VAL A 512 7.04 17.90 -21.10
C VAL A 512 5.89 18.71 -21.71
N LEU A 513 4.65 18.36 -21.43
CA LEU A 513 3.48 19.10 -21.91
C LEU A 513 3.51 20.55 -21.45
N ALA A 514 3.94 20.82 -20.22
CA ALA A 514 4.08 22.18 -19.70
C ALA A 514 5.08 23.04 -20.50
N LEU A 515 6.09 22.44 -21.15
CA LEU A 515 7.03 23.14 -22.02
C LEU A 515 6.38 23.57 -23.37
N TYR A 516 5.33 22.86 -23.79
CA TYR A 516 4.62 23.14 -25.05
C TYR A 516 3.52 24.19 -24.90
N PHE A 517 2.91 24.34 -23.73
CA PHE A 517 1.79 25.28 -23.51
C PHE A 517 2.13 26.75 -23.79
N LYS A 518 3.42 27.14 -23.74
CA LYS A 518 3.86 28.49 -24.11
C LYS A 518 3.94 28.68 -25.63
N SER A 519 4.39 27.66 -26.35
CA SER A 519 4.53 27.70 -27.82
C SER A 519 3.26 27.28 -28.57
N GLU A 520 2.43 26.46 -27.93
CA GLU A 520 1.18 25.93 -28.48
C GLU A 520 0.08 26.01 -27.41
N PRO A 521 -0.55 27.19 -27.26
CA PRO A 521 -1.60 27.42 -26.27
C PRO A 521 -2.85 26.54 -26.44
N SER A 522 -3.13 26.07 -27.66
CA SER A 522 -4.22 25.16 -27.98
C SER A 522 -4.12 23.78 -27.30
N LEU A 523 -2.92 23.38 -26.84
CA LEU A 523 -2.72 22.19 -26.01
C LEU A 523 -3.08 22.39 -24.53
N LYS A 524 -3.30 23.63 -24.07
CA LYS A 524 -3.60 23.90 -22.67
C LYS A 524 -4.82 23.12 -22.12
N PRO A 525 -5.91 22.89 -22.88
CA PRO A 525 -7.02 22.04 -22.43
C PRO A 525 -6.63 20.60 -22.06
N LEU A 526 -5.48 20.06 -22.52
CA LEU A 526 -4.96 18.78 -22.05
C LEU A 526 -4.63 18.79 -20.56
N SER A 527 -4.20 19.94 -20.01
CA SER A 527 -3.96 20.06 -18.57
C SER A 527 -5.27 19.95 -17.78
N ASP A 528 -6.33 20.57 -18.27
CA ASP A 528 -7.64 20.55 -17.63
C ASP A 528 -8.30 19.17 -17.79
N TYR A 529 -8.19 18.57 -18.99
CA TYR A 529 -8.58 17.19 -19.22
C TYR A 529 -7.93 16.23 -18.22
N SER A 530 -6.60 16.23 -18.11
CA SER A 530 -5.85 15.30 -17.25
C SER A 530 -6.22 15.45 -15.76
N LYS A 531 -6.40 16.69 -15.28
CA LYS A 531 -6.84 16.97 -13.91
C LYS A 531 -8.25 16.42 -13.66
N LEU A 532 -9.19 16.79 -14.52
CA LEU A 532 -10.62 16.45 -14.36
C LEU A 532 -10.86 14.96 -14.56
N SER A 533 -10.22 14.32 -15.56
CA SER A 533 -10.28 12.88 -15.76
C SER A 533 -9.80 12.11 -14.53
N THR A 534 -8.66 12.53 -13.94
CA THR A 534 -8.14 11.92 -12.72
C THR A 534 -9.08 12.11 -11.52
N LEU A 535 -9.59 13.34 -11.31
CA LEU A 535 -10.49 13.62 -10.20
C LEU A 535 -11.79 12.83 -10.30
N LEU A 536 -12.44 12.85 -11.47
CA LEU A 536 -13.66 12.10 -11.72
C LEU A 536 -13.45 10.59 -11.60
N GLY A 537 -12.44 10.06 -12.30
CA GLY A 537 -12.23 8.62 -12.40
C GLY A 537 -11.65 7.99 -11.14
N THR A 538 -10.89 8.74 -10.32
CA THR A 538 -10.20 8.20 -9.15
C THR A 538 -10.94 8.49 -7.85
N PHE A 539 -11.59 9.66 -7.73
CA PHE A 539 -12.17 10.12 -6.47
C PHE A 539 -13.68 10.32 -6.56
N VAL A 540 -14.16 11.27 -7.35
CA VAL A 540 -15.56 11.72 -7.30
C VAL A 540 -16.55 10.56 -7.52
N ARG A 541 -16.32 9.72 -8.53
CA ARG A 541 -17.19 8.56 -8.86
C ARG A 541 -16.93 7.33 -7.99
N LYS A 542 -15.74 7.20 -7.43
CA LYS A 542 -15.37 5.99 -6.70
C LYS A 542 -15.62 6.08 -5.20
N ILE A 543 -15.44 7.26 -4.59
CA ILE A 543 -15.61 7.43 -3.16
C ILE A 543 -17.02 7.01 -2.68
N PRO A 544 -18.14 7.42 -3.33
CA PRO A 544 -19.46 6.99 -2.89
C PRO A 544 -19.67 5.47 -2.85
N ASN A 545 -18.97 4.74 -3.74
CA ASN A 545 -19.03 3.28 -3.81
C ASN A 545 -17.97 2.58 -2.94
N ALA A 546 -17.11 3.35 -2.27
CA ALA A 546 -16.01 2.86 -1.44
C ALA A 546 -16.27 3.01 0.06
N LEU A 547 -17.46 3.47 0.43
CA LEU A 547 -17.89 3.64 1.83
C LEU A 547 -18.10 2.29 2.50
N ASP A 548 -17.84 2.24 3.81
CA ASP A 548 -18.12 1.06 4.62
C ASP A 548 -19.56 1.09 5.17
N LYS A 549 -19.92 0.09 5.97
CA LYS A 549 -21.25 -0.14 6.51
C LYS A 549 -21.81 1.01 7.34
N ASP A 550 -20.94 1.76 7.97
CA ASP A 550 -21.28 2.92 8.81
C ASP A 550 -21.45 4.21 7.99
N GLY A 551 -21.35 4.13 6.64
CA GLY A 551 -21.45 5.29 5.75
C GLY A 551 -20.19 6.16 5.74
N ARG A 552 -19.12 5.74 6.40
CA ARG A 552 -17.84 6.44 6.41
C ARG A 552 -16.86 5.85 5.40
N LEU A 553 -15.92 6.68 4.97
CA LEU A 553 -14.79 6.25 4.17
C LEU A 553 -13.62 5.88 5.10
N HIS A 554 -13.34 4.60 5.21
CA HIS A 554 -12.19 4.08 5.94
C HIS A 554 -11.04 3.81 5.00
N THR A 555 -9.82 4.10 5.43
CA THR A 555 -8.61 3.81 4.65
C THR A 555 -7.64 3.01 5.51
N LYS A 556 -6.88 2.12 4.88
CA LYS A 556 -5.81 1.43 5.57
C LYS A 556 -4.55 2.29 5.59
N LEU A 557 -3.94 2.39 6.75
CA LEU A 557 -2.64 3.02 6.92
C LEU A 557 -1.53 2.02 6.60
N ASP A 558 -0.51 2.50 5.91
CA ASP A 558 0.70 1.77 5.61
C ASP A 558 1.90 2.69 5.80
N THR A 559 3.07 2.14 6.01
CA THR A 559 4.29 2.93 6.14
C THR A 559 5.19 2.74 4.92
N VAL A 560 5.65 3.86 4.35
CA VAL A 560 6.67 3.80 3.29
C VAL A 560 8.06 3.58 3.89
N SER A 561 9.04 3.29 3.05
CA SER A 561 10.42 2.98 3.48
C SER A 561 11.13 4.04 4.34
N THR A 562 10.59 5.25 4.42
CA THR A 562 11.06 6.31 5.33
C THR A 562 10.33 6.32 6.67
N GLY A 563 9.31 5.48 6.86
CA GLY A 563 8.47 5.47 8.06
C GLY A 563 7.30 6.45 8.03
N ARG A 564 7.18 7.27 6.97
CA ARG A 564 5.98 8.11 6.76
C ARG A 564 4.77 7.25 6.46
N TYR A 565 3.60 7.71 6.89
CA TYR A 565 2.35 7.06 6.56
C TYR A 565 1.93 7.30 5.12
N SER A 566 1.27 6.30 4.56
CA SER A 566 0.47 6.40 3.35
C SER A 566 -0.88 5.75 3.61
N SER A 567 -1.94 6.27 3.01
CA SER A 567 -3.25 5.64 3.04
C SER A 567 -3.50 4.86 1.75
N LYS A 568 -4.26 3.77 1.85
CA LYS A 568 -4.63 2.95 0.69
C LYS A 568 -6.04 2.42 0.82
N GLY A 569 -6.69 2.22 -0.32
CA GLY A 569 -7.92 1.43 -0.38
C GLY A 569 -7.62 -0.06 -0.18
N TYR A 570 -8.64 -0.83 0.11
CA TYR A 570 -8.57 -2.27 0.34
C TYR A 570 -9.72 -3.01 -0.37
N LEU A 571 -9.60 -4.33 -0.45
CA LEU A 571 -10.69 -5.19 -0.89
C LEU A 571 -11.41 -5.73 0.35
N GLY A 572 -12.68 -5.42 0.45
CA GLY A 572 -13.57 -5.88 1.50
C GLY A 572 -14.74 -6.70 0.96
N LYS A 573 -15.55 -7.22 1.88
CA LYS A 573 -16.82 -7.85 1.59
C LYS A 573 -17.89 -6.78 1.28
N SER A 574 -18.95 -7.16 0.57
CA SER A 574 -20.06 -6.25 0.32
C SER A 574 -20.73 -5.82 1.64
N ASN A 575 -21.23 -4.58 1.67
CA ASN A 575 -21.99 -4.09 2.83
C ASN A 575 -23.34 -4.83 3.00
N ASP A 576 -23.84 -5.48 1.93
CA ASP A 576 -25.09 -6.25 1.96
C ASP A 576 -24.98 -7.53 2.80
N VAL A 577 -23.76 -7.92 3.19
CA VAL A 577 -23.50 -9.12 4.03
C VAL A 577 -23.80 -8.86 5.52
N LEU A 578 -24.20 -7.65 5.88
CA LEU A 578 -24.26 -7.21 7.28
C LEU A 578 -25.53 -7.59 8.01
N PHE A 579 -25.35 -7.94 9.28
CA PHE A 579 -26.39 -8.09 10.28
C PHE A 579 -26.59 -6.78 11.04
N ALA A 580 -27.82 -6.45 11.34
CA ALA A 580 -28.15 -5.27 12.13
C ALA A 580 -27.59 -5.39 13.57
N GLU A 581 -27.72 -6.58 14.16
CA GLU A 581 -27.21 -6.91 15.48
C GLU A 581 -26.83 -8.39 15.53
N ILE A 582 -25.63 -8.70 16.04
CA ILE A 582 -25.12 -10.06 16.18
C ILE A 582 -25.19 -10.46 17.64
N ASN A 583 -25.90 -11.57 17.90
CA ASN A 583 -26.09 -12.19 19.23
C ASN A 583 -25.90 -13.71 19.14
N ASP A 584 -25.98 -14.42 20.24
CA ASP A 584 -25.77 -15.87 20.28
C ASP A 584 -26.75 -16.67 19.40
N ASP A 585 -27.97 -16.17 19.18
CA ASP A 585 -28.98 -16.87 18.38
C ASP A 585 -28.67 -16.82 16.87
N ASN A 586 -28.09 -15.74 16.37
CA ASN A 586 -27.81 -15.55 14.94
C ASN A 586 -26.34 -15.62 14.56
N TYR A 587 -25.44 -15.80 15.54
CA TYR A 587 -23.99 -15.73 15.32
C TYR A 587 -23.47 -16.78 14.35
N LEU A 588 -23.88 -18.04 14.48
CA LEU A 588 -23.41 -19.11 13.58
C LEU A 588 -23.93 -18.94 12.16
N GLU A 589 -25.13 -18.38 11.99
CA GLU A 589 -25.64 -18.02 10.65
C GLU A 589 -24.84 -16.86 10.06
N ALA A 590 -24.53 -15.84 10.87
CA ALA A 590 -23.65 -14.75 10.48
C ALA A 590 -22.29 -15.28 10.07
N MET A 591 -21.69 -16.16 10.86
CA MET A 591 -20.41 -16.80 10.57
C MET A 591 -20.47 -17.56 9.23
N ARG A 592 -21.51 -18.34 8.96
CA ARG A 592 -21.69 -19.07 7.70
C ARG A 592 -21.71 -18.13 6.49
N ILE A 593 -22.51 -17.07 6.56
CA ILE A 593 -22.61 -16.07 5.50
C ILE A 593 -21.25 -15.38 5.28
N LEU A 594 -20.56 -15.04 6.35
CA LEU A 594 -19.25 -14.40 6.25
C LEU A 594 -18.17 -15.32 5.67
N VAL A 595 -18.17 -16.61 6.04
CA VAL A 595 -17.24 -17.59 5.48
C VAL A 595 -17.41 -17.74 3.96
N ASP A 596 -18.66 -17.72 3.47
CA ASP A 596 -18.98 -17.85 2.05
C ASP A 596 -18.80 -16.54 1.26
N ALA A 597 -18.76 -15.39 1.94
CA ALA A 597 -18.68 -14.09 1.30
C ALA A 597 -17.28 -13.79 0.76
N GLU A 598 -17.19 -13.46 -0.55
CA GLU A 598 -15.95 -13.09 -1.19
C GLU A 598 -15.60 -11.60 -1.01
N LYS A 599 -14.31 -11.30 -0.86
CA LYS A 599 -13.79 -9.93 -0.87
C LYS A 599 -13.67 -9.41 -2.29
N LYS A 600 -14.66 -8.70 -2.78
CA LYS A 600 -14.72 -8.17 -4.16
C LYS A 600 -14.95 -6.67 -4.22
N THR A 601 -15.42 -6.06 -3.14
CA THR A 601 -15.77 -4.64 -3.09
C THR A 601 -14.54 -3.82 -2.77
N ARG A 602 -14.24 -2.84 -3.61
CA ARG A 602 -13.18 -1.88 -3.33
C ARG A 602 -13.69 -0.83 -2.36
N LYS A 603 -13.03 -0.70 -1.22
CA LYS A 603 -13.33 0.26 -0.15
C LYS A 603 -12.14 1.17 0.09
N GLY A 604 -12.37 2.34 0.68
CA GLY A 604 -11.33 3.31 0.97
C GLY A 604 -10.66 3.90 -0.29
N THR A 605 -9.72 4.80 -0.07
CA THR A 605 -8.94 5.45 -1.14
C THR A 605 -7.59 5.91 -0.62
N ASN A 606 -6.70 6.34 -1.52
CA ASN A 606 -5.46 6.99 -1.13
C ASN A 606 -5.69 8.50 -0.97
N LEU A 607 -5.81 8.96 0.28
CA LEU A 607 -6.08 10.35 0.63
C LEU A 607 -4.95 11.31 0.21
N GLN A 608 -3.69 10.84 0.20
CA GLN A 608 -2.53 11.66 -0.17
C GLN A 608 -2.56 12.08 -1.65
N ASN A 609 -3.24 11.32 -2.48
CA ASN A 609 -3.32 11.60 -3.92
C ASN A 609 -4.44 12.58 -4.30
N ILE A 610 -5.31 12.99 -3.36
CA ILE A 610 -6.31 14.03 -3.61
C ILE A 610 -5.56 15.38 -3.66
N PRO A 611 -5.55 16.11 -4.80
CA PRO A 611 -4.79 17.35 -4.93
C PRO A 611 -5.26 18.41 -3.92
N ALA A 612 -4.30 19.08 -3.27
CA ALA A 612 -4.58 20.17 -2.31
C ALA A 612 -4.36 21.58 -2.88
N ARG A 613 -3.72 21.68 -4.07
CA ARG A 613 -3.27 22.95 -4.62
C ARG A 613 -4.05 23.42 -5.85
N THR A 614 -5.16 22.77 -6.14
CA THR A 614 -6.08 23.12 -7.23
C THR A 614 -7.47 23.31 -6.67
N ASP A 615 -8.23 24.28 -7.20
CA ASP A 615 -9.57 24.57 -6.73
C ASP A 615 -10.48 23.33 -6.78
N GLU A 616 -10.38 22.54 -7.85
CA GLU A 616 -11.17 21.33 -8.02
C GLU A 616 -10.78 20.25 -6.99
N GLY A 617 -9.49 20.10 -6.72
CA GLY A 617 -9.00 19.15 -5.72
C GLY A 617 -9.38 19.54 -4.29
N THR A 618 -9.29 20.83 -3.97
CA THR A 618 -9.74 21.39 -2.68
C THR A 618 -11.24 21.11 -2.48
N ARG A 619 -12.08 21.33 -3.49
CA ARG A 619 -13.52 21.04 -3.41
C ARG A 619 -13.81 19.56 -3.19
N VAL A 620 -13.04 18.64 -3.79
CA VAL A 620 -13.17 17.20 -3.49
C VAL A 620 -12.83 16.92 -2.03
N ARG A 621 -11.80 17.58 -1.46
CA ARG A 621 -11.48 17.44 -0.02
C ARG A 621 -12.56 18.02 0.89
N MET A 622 -13.21 19.10 0.50
CA MET A 622 -14.31 19.70 1.28
C MET A 622 -15.54 18.77 1.41
N ALA A 623 -15.66 17.73 0.58
CA ALA A 623 -16.68 16.69 0.77
C ALA A 623 -16.36 15.75 1.96
N PHE A 624 -15.19 15.85 2.57
CA PHE A 624 -14.82 15.09 3.77
C PHE A 624 -15.16 15.90 5.01
N LYS A 625 -16.13 15.42 5.78
CA LYS A 625 -16.71 16.13 6.92
C LYS A 625 -16.43 15.43 8.24
N PRO A 626 -16.42 16.18 9.35
CA PRO A 626 -16.45 15.58 10.68
C PRO A 626 -17.83 14.94 10.94
N PRO A 627 -17.95 14.11 11.99
CA PRO A 627 -19.25 13.64 12.47
C PRO A 627 -20.18 14.79 12.84
N ILE A 628 -21.47 14.49 12.94
CA ILE A 628 -22.48 15.48 13.40
C ILE A 628 -22.07 16.03 14.77
N ASN A 629 -22.24 17.33 14.99
CA ASN A 629 -21.86 18.06 16.20
C ASN A 629 -20.34 18.05 16.50
N HIS A 630 -19.52 17.81 15.50
CA HIS A 630 -18.07 17.94 15.60
C HIS A 630 -17.53 18.93 14.56
N THR A 631 -16.33 19.42 14.83
CA THR A 631 -15.55 20.27 13.93
C THR A 631 -14.11 19.77 13.94
N PHE A 632 -13.41 19.79 12.79
CA PHE A 632 -12.03 19.38 12.76
C PHE A 632 -11.12 20.43 13.38
N ILE A 633 -10.11 19.95 14.13
CA ILE A 633 -8.86 20.66 14.38
C ILE A 633 -7.77 19.91 13.62
N GLY A 634 -7.06 20.61 12.74
CA GLY A 634 -5.89 20.12 12.02
C GLY A 634 -4.66 20.91 12.41
N SER A 635 -3.49 20.27 12.41
CA SER A 635 -2.21 20.95 12.60
C SER A 635 -1.11 20.29 11.78
N ASP A 636 -0.32 21.08 11.06
CA ASP A 636 0.81 20.67 10.24
C ASP A 636 2.13 21.12 10.87
N LEU A 637 3.13 20.24 10.93
CA LEU A 637 4.47 20.59 11.45
C LEU A 637 5.22 21.47 10.44
N SER A 638 5.36 22.75 10.78
CA SER A 638 5.99 23.74 9.92
C SER A 638 7.47 23.44 9.69
N SER A 639 7.83 23.12 8.45
CA SER A 639 9.23 22.92 8.02
C SER A 639 9.99 21.88 8.85
N ILE A 640 9.38 20.76 9.18
CA ILE A 640 9.99 19.73 10.05
C ILE A 640 11.33 19.21 9.52
N GLU A 641 11.44 18.93 8.22
CA GLU A 641 12.68 18.43 7.62
C GLU A 641 13.85 19.43 7.75
N PRO A 642 13.71 20.71 7.38
CA PRO A 642 14.73 21.73 7.64
C PRO A 642 15.09 21.91 9.13
N ARG A 643 14.12 21.79 10.03
CA ARG A 643 14.39 21.88 11.47
C ARG A 643 15.24 20.72 11.97
N ILE A 644 15.01 19.50 11.44
CA ILE A 644 15.86 18.34 11.73
C ILE A 644 17.25 18.51 11.13
N GLN A 645 17.38 19.08 9.93
CA GLN A 645 18.67 19.41 9.34
C GLN A 645 19.44 20.39 10.22
N ALA A 646 18.79 21.47 10.63
CA ALA A 646 19.36 22.48 11.52
C ALA A 646 19.78 21.88 12.89
N HIS A 647 18.98 21.01 13.47
CA HIS A 647 19.30 20.29 14.70
C HIS A 647 20.56 19.44 14.54
N ARG A 648 20.64 18.66 13.48
CA ARG A 648 21.80 17.80 13.21
C ARG A 648 23.08 18.59 12.93
N MET A 649 22.96 19.69 12.16
CA MET A 649 24.10 20.59 11.90
C MET A 649 24.64 21.16 13.21
N ALA A 650 23.77 21.65 14.09
CA ALA A 650 24.16 22.20 15.38
C ALA A 650 24.78 21.16 16.33
N THR A 651 24.18 19.96 16.42
CA THR A 651 24.57 18.93 17.40
C THR A 651 25.72 18.06 16.94
N GLU A 652 25.80 17.74 15.62
CA GLU A 652 26.79 16.82 15.08
C GLU A 652 28.03 17.56 14.51
N PHE A 653 27.86 18.81 14.04
CA PHE A 653 28.89 19.55 13.30
C PHE A 653 29.22 20.91 13.90
N ASN A 654 28.62 21.27 15.03
CA ASN A 654 28.82 22.56 15.72
C ASN A 654 28.53 23.77 14.80
N ASP A 655 27.59 23.62 13.84
CA ASP A 655 27.13 24.65 12.90
C ASP A 655 25.72 25.08 13.30
N ASP A 656 25.61 26.17 14.05
CA ASP A 656 24.36 26.64 14.69
C ASP A 656 23.62 27.70 13.83
N ILE A 657 24.18 28.10 12.68
CA ILE A 657 23.66 29.20 11.85
C ILE A 657 22.20 28.95 11.48
N PHE A 658 21.88 27.77 11.03
CA PHE A 658 20.53 27.40 10.60
C PHE A 658 19.55 27.33 11.78
N ALA A 659 19.96 26.76 12.92
CA ALA A 659 19.16 26.69 14.12
C ALA A 659 18.91 28.07 14.73
N GLU A 660 19.91 28.96 14.68
CA GLU A 660 19.82 30.33 15.18
C GLU A 660 18.77 31.17 14.42
N MET A 661 18.64 30.99 13.11
CA MET A 661 17.60 31.64 12.31
C MET A 661 16.20 31.27 12.81
N TYR A 662 15.95 29.95 13.06
CA TYR A 662 14.68 29.50 13.63
C TYR A 662 14.41 30.00 15.04
N ARG A 663 15.43 30.09 15.92
CA ARG A 663 15.28 30.66 17.25
C ARG A 663 14.92 32.15 17.21
N LYS A 664 15.37 32.85 16.19
CA LYS A 664 15.03 34.27 15.94
C LYS A 664 13.69 34.47 15.21
N GLY A 665 12.98 33.39 14.86
CA GLY A 665 11.73 33.45 14.12
C GLY A 665 11.87 33.90 12.67
N LEU A 666 13.07 33.76 12.09
CA LEU A 666 13.36 34.06 10.68
C LEU A 666 13.00 32.90 9.79
N ASP A 667 12.68 33.18 8.53
CA ASP A 667 12.54 32.15 7.49
C ASP A 667 13.92 31.85 6.85
N PRO A 668 14.55 30.70 7.15
CA PRO A 668 15.89 30.42 6.66
C PRO A 668 15.99 30.40 5.13
N TYR A 669 14.94 30.06 4.41
CA TYR A 669 14.97 30.09 2.96
C TYR A 669 15.02 31.50 2.39
N VAL A 670 14.41 32.46 3.08
CA VAL A 670 14.48 33.86 2.72
C VAL A 670 15.88 34.41 3.04
N GLU A 671 16.39 34.13 4.24
CA GLU A 671 17.71 34.61 4.69
C GLU A 671 18.83 34.03 3.80
N PHE A 672 18.83 32.71 3.54
CA PHE A 672 19.84 32.12 2.65
C PHE A 672 19.68 32.56 1.19
N ALA A 673 18.46 32.81 0.72
CA ALA A 673 18.26 33.37 -0.61
C ALA A 673 18.89 34.77 -0.73
N ALA A 674 18.69 35.64 0.25
CA ALA A 674 19.31 36.94 0.26
C ALA A 674 20.85 36.87 0.25
N ILE A 675 21.44 35.97 1.04
CA ILE A 675 22.89 35.77 1.12
C ILE A 675 23.45 35.15 -0.16
N LEU A 676 22.84 34.07 -0.66
CA LEU A 676 23.40 33.28 -1.77
C LEU A 676 23.20 33.92 -3.13
N PHE A 677 22.06 34.61 -3.33
CA PHE A 677 21.79 35.37 -4.57
C PHE A 677 22.22 36.85 -4.51
N GLU A 678 22.74 37.33 -3.34
CA GLU A 678 23.20 38.71 -3.12
C GLU A 678 22.11 39.73 -3.40
N ILE A 679 20.92 39.52 -2.82
CA ILE A 679 19.72 40.31 -3.07
C ILE A 679 19.15 40.80 -1.73
N GLU A 680 18.42 41.91 -1.75
CA GLU A 680 17.71 42.42 -0.56
C GLU A 680 16.72 41.38 -0.04
N ARG A 681 16.67 41.21 1.28
CA ARG A 681 15.88 40.21 1.97
C ARG A 681 14.38 40.27 1.62
N GLU A 682 13.85 41.48 1.52
CA GLU A 682 12.45 41.78 1.21
C GLU A 682 12.04 41.20 -0.13
N ILE A 683 12.91 41.27 -1.15
CA ILE A 683 12.70 40.75 -2.51
C ILE A 683 12.60 39.21 -2.52
N CYS A 684 13.28 38.56 -1.55
CA CYS A 684 13.28 37.12 -1.43
C CYS A 684 12.00 36.56 -0.79
N THR A 685 11.12 37.42 -0.25
CA THR A 685 9.90 36.96 0.45
C THR A 685 8.82 36.44 -0.54
N GLU A 686 7.98 35.53 -0.05
CA GLU A 686 6.85 35.01 -0.85
C GLU A 686 5.80 36.11 -1.10
N SER A 687 5.61 37.04 -0.16
CA SER A 687 4.69 38.18 -0.29
C SER A 687 5.12 39.11 -1.41
N TYR A 688 6.41 39.49 -1.45
CA TYR A 688 6.95 40.31 -2.52
C TYR A 688 6.82 39.63 -3.88
N TYR A 689 7.21 38.39 -3.99
CA TYR A 689 7.03 37.60 -5.22
C TYR A 689 5.58 37.58 -5.71
N LYS A 690 4.63 37.37 -4.81
CA LYS A 690 3.19 37.35 -5.16
C LYS A 690 2.72 38.71 -5.64
N ALA A 691 3.17 39.81 -5.01
CA ALA A 691 2.82 41.17 -5.41
C ALA A 691 3.37 41.55 -6.80
N MET A 692 4.57 41.07 -7.14
CA MET A 692 5.24 41.39 -8.41
C MET A 692 4.89 40.47 -9.56
N ARG A 693 4.29 39.31 -9.28
CA ARG A 693 3.97 38.29 -10.28
C ARG A 693 3.03 38.81 -11.35
N GLY A 694 3.44 38.66 -12.63
CA GLY A 694 2.67 39.13 -13.78
C GLY A 694 2.76 40.65 -14.04
N THR A 695 3.61 41.38 -13.29
CA THR A 695 3.94 42.79 -13.54
C THR A 695 5.19 42.88 -14.42
N PRO A 696 5.49 44.07 -15.03
CA PRO A 696 6.75 44.31 -15.73
C PRO A 696 8.00 44.14 -14.87
N ASP A 697 7.86 44.29 -13.53
CA ASP A 697 8.94 44.17 -12.54
C ASP A 697 8.92 42.81 -11.84
N GLU A 698 8.41 41.73 -12.50
CA GLU A 698 8.37 40.39 -11.94
C GLU A 698 9.78 39.88 -11.60
N VAL A 699 9.92 39.41 -10.36
CA VAL A 699 11.19 38.86 -9.84
C VAL A 699 11.13 37.32 -9.78
N PRO A 700 12.31 36.66 -9.79
CA PRO A 700 12.36 35.20 -9.53
C PRO A 700 11.75 34.83 -8.18
N ALA A 701 11.22 33.63 -8.08
CA ALA A 701 10.70 33.08 -6.83
C ALA A 701 11.86 32.56 -5.92
N TYR A 702 12.69 33.46 -5.43
CA TYR A 702 13.95 33.17 -4.73
C TYR A 702 13.79 32.23 -3.54
N ARG A 703 12.77 32.43 -2.69
CA ARG A 703 12.47 31.55 -1.57
C ARG A 703 12.21 30.08 -2.03
N LYS A 704 11.46 29.92 -3.11
CA LYS A 704 11.16 28.59 -3.69
C LYS A 704 12.40 27.96 -4.31
N ALA A 705 13.20 28.74 -5.00
CA ALA A 705 14.48 28.32 -5.55
C ALA A 705 15.41 27.84 -4.43
N MET A 706 15.48 28.57 -3.31
CA MET A 706 16.28 28.20 -2.15
C MET A 706 15.82 26.88 -1.52
N LYS A 707 14.49 26.70 -1.33
CA LYS A 707 13.94 25.43 -0.86
C LYS A 707 14.33 24.26 -1.78
N GLN A 708 14.26 24.46 -3.09
CA GLN A 708 14.69 23.45 -4.07
C GLN A 708 16.18 23.17 -3.99
N MET A 709 17.00 24.17 -3.69
CA MET A 709 18.44 24.04 -3.54
C MET A 709 18.84 23.16 -2.34
N PHE A 710 18.22 23.35 -1.18
CA PHE A 710 18.42 22.50 -0.02
C PHE A 710 18.06 21.03 -0.29
N LEU A 711 16.97 20.80 -1.01
CA LEU A 711 16.59 19.47 -1.44
C LEU A 711 17.62 18.88 -2.43
N ALA A 712 18.00 19.65 -3.45
CA ALA A 712 18.92 19.20 -4.49
C ALA A 712 20.30 18.81 -3.93
N ILE A 713 20.89 19.67 -3.10
CA ILE A 713 22.21 19.44 -2.50
C ILE A 713 22.16 18.30 -1.48
N GLY A 714 21.12 18.27 -0.65
CA GLY A 714 20.89 17.17 0.29
C GLY A 714 20.79 15.80 -0.40
N TYR A 715 20.26 15.78 -1.62
CA TYR A 715 20.23 14.57 -2.43
C TYR A 715 21.46 14.34 -3.31
N GLY A 716 22.51 15.15 -3.15
CA GLY A 716 23.77 15.01 -3.91
C GLY A 716 23.57 15.22 -5.41
N GLN A 717 22.66 16.11 -5.81
CA GLN A 717 22.45 16.44 -7.22
C GLN A 717 23.63 17.29 -7.75
N ALA A 718 24.10 16.94 -8.95
CA ALA A 718 25.04 17.79 -9.68
C ALA A 718 24.36 19.08 -10.14
N PHE A 719 25.18 20.12 -10.42
CA PHE A 719 24.72 21.45 -10.84
C PHE A 719 23.66 21.42 -11.96
N ASP A 720 23.88 20.63 -13.02
CA ASP A 720 22.92 20.53 -14.14
C ASP A 720 21.51 20.12 -13.71
N MET A 721 21.39 19.22 -12.74
CA MET A 721 20.10 18.76 -12.23
C MET A 721 19.47 19.78 -11.28
N PHE A 722 20.30 20.43 -10.47
CA PHE A 722 19.86 21.53 -9.63
C PHE A 722 19.33 22.69 -10.47
N TYR A 723 20.10 23.15 -11.46
CA TYR A 723 19.70 24.27 -12.34
C TYR A 723 18.35 23.98 -13.03
N LYS A 724 18.16 22.78 -13.59
CA LYS A 724 16.86 22.40 -14.16
C LYS A 724 15.70 22.51 -13.17
N GLY A 725 15.94 22.19 -11.91
CA GLY A 725 14.93 22.31 -10.86
C GLY A 725 14.55 23.74 -10.51
N VAL A 726 15.43 24.71 -10.74
CA VAL A 726 15.20 26.15 -10.41
C VAL A 726 14.80 27.01 -11.60
N ILE A 727 14.92 26.52 -12.83
CA ILE A 727 14.44 27.22 -14.04
C ILE A 727 12.96 27.67 -13.90
N PRO A 728 12.03 26.83 -13.42
CA PRO A 728 10.62 27.23 -13.29
C PRO A 728 10.40 28.41 -12.33
N PHE A 729 11.37 28.71 -11.48
CA PHE A 729 11.32 29.82 -10.52
C PHE A 729 11.95 31.12 -11.06
N GLY A 730 12.37 31.13 -12.33
CA GLY A 730 12.93 32.31 -12.98
C GLY A 730 14.42 32.56 -12.70
N ILE A 731 15.14 31.60 -12.08
CA ILE A 731 16.58 31.74 -11.78
C ILE A 731 17.42 31.52 -13.04
N SER A 732 18.32 32.42 -13.34
CA SER A 732 19.28 32.29 -14.45
C SER A 732 20.37 31.27 -14.13
N GLU A 733 21.05 30.76 -15.17
CA GLU A 733 22.15 29.81 -14.98
C GLU A 733 23.30 30.41 -14.18
N GLU A 734 23.60 31.69 -14.42
CA GLU A 734 24.65 32.42 -13.72
C GLU A 734 24.33 32.57 -12.24
N GLN A 735 23.11 32.99 -11.90
CA GLN A 735 22.65 33.08 -10.51
C GLN A 735 22.69 31.72 -9.82
N ALA A 736 22.20 30.67 -10.50
CA ALA A 736 22.21 29.30 -9.96
C ALA A 736 23.64 28.83 -9.69
N LEU A 737 24.59 29.11 -10.59
CA LEU A 737 25.99 28.70 -10.45
C LEU A 737 26.69 29.41 -9.28
N VAL A 738 26.46 30.71 -9.11
CA VAL A 738 26.99 31.48 -7.98
C VAL A 738 26.46 30.90 -6.66
N ALA A 739 25.15 30.74 -6.54
CA ALA A 739 24.53 30.21 -5.35
C ALA A 739 25.02 28.80 -5.02
N TYR A 740 25.12 27.92 -6.04
CA TYR A 740 25.59 26.55 -5.87
C TYR A 740 27.03 26.45 -5.35
N LYS A 741 27.92 27.32 -5.82
CA LYS A 741 29.33 27.35 -5.37
C LYS A 741 29.47 27.88 -3.95
N LYS A 742 28.70 28.91 -3.60
CA LYS A 742 28.75 29.54 -2.26
C LYS A 742 28.08 28.71 -1.17
N PHE A 743 27.18 27.76 -1.53
CA PHE A 743 26.41 27.00 -0.56
C PHE A 743 27.30 26.25 0.43
N ASP A 744 28.33 25.54 -0.07
CA ASP A 744 29.25 24.75 0.76
C ASP A 744 30.10 25.62 1.72
N GLU A 745 30.33 26.89 1.36
CA GLU A 745 31.12 27.84 2.16
C GLU A 745 30.27 28.42 3.30
N ILE A 746 29.00 28.67 3.02
CA ILE A 746 28.05 29.30 3.97
C ILE A 746 27.49 28.25 4.95
N LEU A 747 27.31 27.02 4.50
CA LEU A 747 26.74 25.93 5.29
C LEU A 747 27.64 24.69 5.35
N PRO A 748 28.85 24.81 5.95
CA PRO A 748 29.81 23.70 6.02
C PRO A 748 29.25 22.51 6.82
N GLY A 749 28.43 22.74 7.85
CA GLY A 749 27.77 21.70 8.62
C GLY A 749 26.78 20.87 7.79
N PHE A 750 26.10 21.51 6.83
CA PHE A 750 25.19 20.77 5.93
C PHE A 750 25.96 19.78 5.06
N LYS A 751 27.07 20.21 4.47
CA LYS A 751 27.96 19.34 3.71
C LYS A 751 28.53 18.21 4.56
N GLY A 752 28.99 18.56 5.78
CA GLY A 752 29.48 17.58 6.74
C GLY A 752 28.46 16.50 7.07
N MET A 753 27.20 16.88 7.28
CA MET A 753 26.09 15.97 7.54
C MET A 753 25.83 15.00 6.38
N VAL A 754 25.85 15.50 5.13
CA VAL A 754 25.70 14.66 3.92
C VAL A 754 26.86 13.68 3.80
N GLU A 755 28.09 14.16 3.91
CA GLU A 755 29.31 13.35 3.79
C GLU A 755 29.39 12.29 4.89
N ALA A 756 29.13 12.65 6.14
CA ALA A 756 29.10 11.69 7.26
C ALA A 756 28.04 10.59 7.07
N THR A 757 26.87 10.96 6.53
CA THR A 757 25.83 9.98 6.19
C THR A 757 26.32 9.00 5.12
N PHE A 758 26.99 9.51 4.08
CA PHE A 758 27.51 8.65 3.00
C PHE A 758 28.69 7.80 3.47
N GLU A 759 29.59 8.32 4.30
CA GLU A 759 30.68 7.55 4.89
C GLU A 759 30.17 6.42 5.77
N HIS A 760 29.18 6.69 6.61
CA HIS A 760 28.52 5.67 7.42
C HIS A 760 27.88 4.57 6.54
N LEU A 761 27.18 4.97 5.47
CA LEU A 761 26.59 4.04 4.52
C LEU A 761 27.67 3.20 3.81
N ARG A 762 28.77 3.82 3.36
CA ARG A 762 29.90 3.13 2.70
C ARG A 762 30.56 2.10 3.62
N LYS A 763 30.61 2.38 4.91
CA LYS A 763 31.23 1.51 5.90
C LYS A 763 30.30 0.37 6.35
N TYR A 764 29.04 0.66 6.60
CA TYR A 764 28.14 -0.25 7.30
C TYR A 764 26.95 -0.74 6.46
N GLY A 765 26.63 -0.11 5.34
CA GLY A 765 25.52 -0.48 4.47
C GLY A 765 24.12 -0.11 5.01
N TRP A 766 24.04 0.76 6.01
CA TRP A 766 22.77 1.24 6.59
C TRP A 766 22.89 2.67 7.10
N THR A 767 21.74 3.31 7.32
CA THR A 767 21.60 4.59 8.02
C THR A 767 20.51 4.50 9.08
N ALA A 768 20.40 5.50 9.97
CA ALA A 768 19.36 5.54 10.99
C ALA A 768 18.80 6.96 11.16
N THR A 769 17.57 7.04 11.65
CA THR A 769 16.95 8.27 12.15
C THR A 769 17.60 8.70 13.47
N ILE A 770 17.29 9.92 13.96
CA ILE A 770 17.71 10.40 15.29
C ILE A 770 17.17 9.50 16.44
N PHE A 771 16.14 8.71 16.18
CA PHE A 771 15.57 7.73 17.11
C PHE A 771 16.16 6.33 16.95
N GLY A 772 17.16 6.14 16.09
CA GLY A 772 17.84 4.86 15.89
C GLY A 772 17.14 3.89 14.94
N GLN A 773 16.02 4.26 14.31
CA GLN A 773 15.35 3.44 13.31
C GLN A 773 16.27 3.27 12.09
N LYS A 774 16.70 2.03 11.85
CA LYS A 774 17.64 1.72 10.77
C LYS A 774 16.92 1.54 9.43
N ARG A 775 17.63 1.91 8.37
CA ARG A 775 17.35 1.53 6.99
C ARG A 775 18.60 0.93 6.37
N ARG A 776 18.50 -0.31 5.91
CA ARG A 776 19.61 -1.08 5.35
C ARG A 776 19.59 -1.02 3.82
N PHE A 777 20.76 -1.18 3.21
CA PHE A 777 20.95 -1.15 1.75
C PHE A 777 21.73 -2.39 1.32
N PRO A 778 21.07 -3.54 1.11
CA PRO A 778 21.74 -4.78 0.77
C PRO A 778 22.59 -4.67 -0.49
N GLY A 779 23.80 -5.23 -0.43
CA GLY A 779 24.74 -5.21 -1.54
C GLY A 779 25.39 -3.85 -1.84
N TYR A 780 25.08 -2.80 -1.06
CA TYR A 780 25.64 -1.47 -1.31
C TYR A 780 27.15 -1.44 -1.11
N VAL A 781 27.65 -1.99 0.00
CA VAL A 781 29.08 -1.93 0.37
C VAL A 781 29.95 -2.62 -0.69
N GLU A 782 29.55 -3.81 -1.14
CA GLU A 782 30.25 -4.58 -2.16
C GLU A 782 30.23 -3.86 -3.52
N LYS A 783 29.07 -3.36 -3.92
CA LYS A 783 28.88 -2.64 -5.18
C LYS A 783 29.63 -1.30 -5.17
N TYR A 784 29.67 -0.60 -4.03
CA TYR A 784 30.47 0.61 -3.89
C TYR A 784 31.98 0.32 -4.00
N LYS A 785 32.47 -0.73 -3.34
CA LYS A 785 33.88 -1.18 -3.48
C LYS A 785 34.22 -1.50 -4.94
N ARG A 786 33.32 -2.19 -5.65
CA ARG A 786 33.51 -2.49 -7.08
C ARG A 786 33.52 -1.23 -7.93
N LEU A 787 32.66 -0.27 -7.67
CA LEU A 787 32.66 1.03 -8.33
C LEU A 787 33.99 1.76 -8.14
N CYS A 788 34.51 1.83 -6.91
CA CYS A 788 35.80 2.45 -6.62
C CYS A 788 36.97 1.80 -7.39
N GLN A 789 36.95 0.46 -7.56
CA GLN A 789 37.95 -0.24 -8.38
C GLN A 789 37.87 0.22 -9.85
N LEU A 790 36.67 0.36 -10.41
CA LEU A 790 36.50 0.83 -11.79
C LEU A 790 36.89 2.32 -11.93
N MET A 791 36.54 3.16 -10.96
CA MET A 791 36.95 4.57 -10.91
C MET A 791 38.49 4.69 -10.92
N LYS A 792 39.17 3.94 -10.06
CA LYS A 792 40.63 3.94 -10.00
C LYS A 792 41.27 3.54 -11.33
N ARG A 793 40.72 2.54 -12.03
CA ARG A 793 41.18 2.12 -13.37
C ARG A 793 41.07 3.23 -14.42
N CYS A 794 40.13 4.16 -14.25
CA CYS A 794 39.89 5.28 -15.14
C CYS A 794 40.64 6.56 -14.74
N GLY A 795 41.28 6.62 -13.56
CA GLY A 795 41.80 7.84 -12.97
C GLY A 795 40.70 8.83 -12.57
N ILE A 796 39.58 8.31 -12.04
CA ILE A 796 38.47 9.08 -11.53
C ILE A 796 38.55 9.07 -10.00
N GLU A 797 38.67 10.26 -9.39
CA GLU A 797 38.78 10.41 -7.93
C GLU A 797 37.41 10.64 -7.28
N SER A 798 36.45 11.24 -7.99
CA SER A 798 35.15 11.59 -7.49
C SER A 798 34.01 11.19 -8.45
N LYS A 799 32.87 10.84 -7.92
CA LYS A 799 31.63 10.63 -8.70
C LYS A 799 31.21 11.88 -9.48
N ASN A 800 31.63 13.05 -9.03
CA ASN A 800 31.30 14.35 -9.62
C ASN A 800 32.41 14.86 -10.58
N ASP A 801 33.31 13.99 -11.02
CA ASP A 801 34.34 14.35 -11.97
C ASP A 801 33.73 14.90 -13.29
N PRO A 802 34.03 16.13 -13.71
CA PRO A 802 33.44 16.75 -14.91
C PRO A 802 33.81 15.99 -16.20
N GLU A 803 34.91 15.24 -16.19
CA GLU A 803 35.30 14.42 -17.35
C GLU A 803 34.91 12.94 -17.23
N LEU A 804 33.98 12.60 -16.30
CA LEU A 804 33.57 11.24 -16.02
C LEU A 804 33.22 10.45 -17.29
N GLY A 805 32.46 11.05 -18.18
CA GLY A 805 32.04 10.44 -19.45
C GLY A 805 33.21 10.12 -20.37
N LYS A 806 34.22 11.03 -20.46
CA LYS A 806 35.40 10.84 -21.28
C LYS A 806 36.34 9.78 -20.64
N LYS A 807 36.54 9.87 -19.34
CA LYS A 807 37.46 8.96 -18.62
C LYS A 807 36.99 7.52 -18.64
N THR A 808 35.64 7.28 -18.56
CA THR A 808 35.06 5.94 -18.63
C THR A 808 35.17 5.27 -19.99
N ASN A 809 35.48 6.01 -21.08
CA ASN A 809 35.79 5.43 -22.38
C ASN A 809 37.00 4.54 -22.38
N LYS A 810 37.89 4.65 -21.39
CA LYS A 810 39.05 3.77 -21.18
C LYS A 810 38.67 2.34 -20.77
N LEU A 811 37.45 2.14 -20.30
CA LEU A 811 36.92 0.82 -19.90
C LEU A 811 36.43 0.03 -21.11
N HIS A 812 36.66 -1.29 -21.05
CA HIS A 812 36.02 -2.21 -21.98
C HIS A 812 34.47 -2.06 -21.90
N ARG A 813 33.76 -2.31 -22.99
CA ARG A 813 32.28 -2.09 -23.12
C ARG A 813 31.49 -2.69 -21.95
N LYS A 814 31.83 -3.89 -21.49
CA LYS A 814 31.18 -4.57 -20.37
C LYS A 814 31.44 -3.85 -19.05
N ASP A 815 32.68 -3.52 -18.74
CA ASP A 815 33.05 -2.79 -17.51
C ASP A 815 32.45 -1.37 -17.49
N ARG A 816 32.34 -0.73 -18.66
CA ARG A 816 31.69 0.59 -18.78
C ARG A 816 30.18 0.52 -18.53
N SER A 817 29.49 -0.51 -19.01
CA SER A 817 28.08 -0.73 -18.68
C SER A 817 27.91 -0.97 -17.18
N GLU A 818 28.72 -1.87 -16.59
CA GLU A 818 28.74 -2.14 -15.16
C GLU A 818 29.01 -0.88 -14.34
N PHE A 819 29.96 -0.04 -14.78
CA PHE A 819 30.27 1.23 -14.12
C PHE A 819 29.02 2.12 -13.98
N TRP A 820 28.29 2.34 -15.06
CA TRP A 820 27.10 3.18 -15.04
C TRP A 820 25.94 2.57 -14.26
N ASP A 821 25.80 1.25 -14.24
CA ASP A 821 24.82 0.55 -13.39
C ASP A 821 25.15 0.72 -11.90
N LEU A 822 26.44 0.58 -11.54
CA LEU A 822 26.91 0.81 -10.18
C LEU A 822 26.77 2.26 -9.75
N MET A 823 27.05 3.23 -10.63
CA MET A 823 26.85 4.66 -10.37
C MET A 823 25.39 4.96 -10.07
N ARG A 824 24.45 4.43 -10.87
CA ARG A 824 22.99 4.62 -10.64
C ARG A 824 22.55 4.00 -9.33
N PHE A 825 22.95 2.75 -9.07
CA PHE A 825 22.60 2.03 -7.86
C PHE A 825 23.14 2.73 -6.61
N THR A 826 24.43 3.03 -6.56
CA THR A 826 25.06 3.64 -5.38
C THR A 826 24.55 5.06 -5.15
N GLY A 827 24.39 5.86 -6.19
CA GLY A 827 23.79 7.20 -6.08
C GLY A 827 22.32 7.17 -5.62
N GLY A 828 21.55 6.16 -6.06
CA GLY A 828 20.19 5.93 -5.58
C GLY A 828 20.16 5.59 -4.08
N CYS A 829 21.05 4.71 -3.62
CA CYS A 829 21.16 4.35 -2.20
C CYS A 829 21.61 5.54 -1.35
N GLU A 830 22.59 6.32 -1.78
CA GLU A 830 23.10 7.51 -1.08
C GLU A 830 21.99 8.55 -0.86
N ARG A 831 21.22 8.87 -1.92
CA ARG A 831 20.05 9.76 -1.79
C ARG A 831 19.00 9.21 -0.83
N ALA A 832 18.65 7.95 -0.95
CA ALA A 832 17.67 7.31 -0.08
C ALA A 832 18.15 7.23 1.38
N ALA A 833 19.46 7.07 1.61
CA ALA A 833 20.08 7.04 2.92
C ALA A 833 20.00 8.40 3.60
N PHE A 834 20.39 9.48 2.92
CA PHE A 834 20.28 10.83 3.46
C PHE A 834 18.83 11.21 3.73
N ASN A 835 17.92 10.95 2.76
CA ASN A 835 16.51 11.20 2.94
C ASN A 835 15.92 10.49 4.17
N HIS A 836 16.33 9.23 4.42
CA HIS A 836 15.87 8.48 5.59
C HIS A 836 16.28 9.15 6.90
N THR A 837 17.48 9.69 7.00
CA THR A 837 17.93 10.34 8.24
C THR A 837 17.12 11.60 8.57
N ILE A 838 16.54 12.27 7.59
CA ILE A 838 15.75 13.49 7.75
C ILE A 838 14.25 13.17 7.77
N GLN A 839 13.69 12.63 6.68
CA GLN A 839 12.26 12.32 6.60
C GLN A 839 11.83 11.28 7.63
N GLY A 840 12.66 10.25 7.84
CA GLY A 840 12.37 9.23 8.85
C GLY A 840 12.34 9.80 10.26
N SER A 841 13.24 10.73 10.57
CA SER A 841 13.24 11.43 11.86
C SER A 841 11.99 12.30 12.03
N GLY A 842 11.55 13.00 10.96
CA GLY A 842 10.29 13.74 10.95
C GLY A 842 9.07 12.86 11.17
N ALA A 843 9.04 11.71 10.50
CA ALA A 843 7.98 10.71 10.71
C ALA A 843 7.94 10.21 12.17
N ASN A 844 9.09 9.96 12.78
CA ASN A 844 9.16 9.54 14.18
C ASN A 844 8.64 10.63 15.15
N ILE A 845 8.96 11.91 14.90
CA ILE A 845 8.42 13.02 15.70
C ILE A 845 6.89 13.07 15.55
N LEU A 846 6.36 12.98 14.34
CA LEU A 846 4.92 12.95 14.09
C LEU A 846 4.24 11.76 14.80
N GLN A 847 4.86 10.58 14.77
CA GLN A 847 4.37 9.40 15.47
C GLN A 847 4.29 9.62 17.00
N LEU A 848 5.27 10.32 17.57
CA LEU A 848 5.21 10.72 18.99
C LEU A 848 4.06 11.69 19.26
N CYS A 849 3.80 12.66 18.36
CA CYS A 849 2.62 13.53 18.44
C CYS A 849 1.32 12.72 18.36
N MET A 850 1.24 11.73 17.45
CA MET A 850 0.08 10.83 17.32
C MET A 850 -0.22 10.08 18.63
N ILE A 851 0.83 9.61 19.30
CA ILE A 851 0.70 8.92 20.60
C ILE A 851 0.10 9.88 21.64
N ARG A 852 0.58 11.12 21.70
CA ARG A 852 0.02 12.13 22.62
C ARG A 852 -1.43 12.48 22.28
N VAL A 853 -1.76 12.67 21.01
CA VAL A 853 -3.15 12.88 20.55
C VAL A 853 -4.04 11.72 21.01
N TYR A 854 -3.58 10.49 20.86
CA TYR A 854 -4.36 9.31 21.26
C TYR A 854 -4.64 9.30 22.78
N TYR A 855 -3.62 9.45 23.60
CA TYR A 855 -3.79 9.38 25.05
C TYR A 855 -4.50 10.61 25.64
N GLN A 856 -4.17 11.83 25.16
CA GLN A 856 -4.72 13.07 25.72
C GLN A 856 -6.09 13.41 25.12
N CYS A 857 -6.20 13.34 23.80
CA CYS A 857 -7.39 13.80 23.12
C CYS A 857 -8.44 12.69 22.92
N VAL A 858 -8.01 11.51 22.43
CA VAL A 858 -8.96 10.42 22.16
C VAL A 858 -9.42 9.76 23.45
N LEU A 859 -8.48 9.25 24.24
CA LEU A 859 -8.82 8.54 25.49
C LEU A 859 -9.22 9.51 26.61
N GLY A 860 -8.56 10.66 26.71
CA GLY A 860 -8.82 11.65 27.77
C GLY A 860 -10.06 12.50 27.52
N LEU A 861 -10.29 12.95 26.30
CA LEU A 861 -11.33 13.93 25.97
C LEU A 861 -12.45 13.36 25.07
N GLY A 862 -12.28 12.15 24.51
CA GLY A 862 -13.26 11.52 23.63
C GLY A 862 -13.30 12.11 22.21
N TRP A 863 -12.20 12.75 21.75
CA TRP A 863 -12.10 13.25 20.38
C TRP A 863 -11.95 12.08 19.40
N GLU A 864 -12.37 12.27 18.13
CA GLU A 864 -12.17 11.26 17.08
C GLU A 864 -10.91 11.58 16.26
N PHE A 865 -9.93 10.70 16.23
CA PHE A 865 -8.68 10.88 15.48
C PHE A 865 -8.90 10.49 14.02
N ALA A 866 -9.09 11.48 13.14
CA ALA A 866 -9.56 11.27 11.76
C ALA A 866 -8.43 11.06 10.74
N LEU A 867 -7.27 11.73 10.89
CA LEU A 867 -6.26 11.75 9.82
C LEU A 867 -4.83 11.87 10.35
N THR A 868 -3.92 11.15 9.69
CA THR A 868 -2.49 11.47 9.62
C THR A 868 -2.10 11.56 8.14
N LEU A 869 -1.57 12.70 7.70
CA LEU A 869 -1.24 12.97 6.30
C LEU A 869 0.05 13.79 6.19
N HIS A 870 1.11 13.19 5.65
CA HIS A 870 2.44 13.82 5.60
C HIS A 870 2.96 14.23 6.98
N ASP A 871 2.87 15.51 7.31
CA ASP A 871 3.30 16.11 8.57
C ASP A 871 2.09 16.70 9.34
N GLU A 872 0.85 16.43 8.88
CA GLU A 872 -0.44 16.91 9.42
C GLU A 872 -1.13 15.82 10.26
N LEU A 873 -1.72 16.23 11.37
CA LEU A 873 -2.67 15.45 12.18
C LEU A 873 -4.01 16.17 12.24
N LYS A 874 -5.11 15.40 12.30
CA LYS A 874 -6.45 15.98 12.35
C LYS A 874 -7.38 15.17 13.26
N CYS A 875 -8.07 15.87 14.15
CA CYS A 875 -9.10 15.31 15.02
C CYS A 875 -10.44 15.98 14.80
N ALA A 876 -11.51 15.21 14.91
CA ALA A 876 -12.85 15.76 15.05
C ALA A 876 -13.15 15.99 16.54
N VAL A 877 -13.43 17.24 16.88
CA VAL A 877 -13.64 17.71 18.26
C VAL A 877 -15.12 17.98 18.45
N PRO A 878 -15.75 17.46 19.53
CA PRO A 878 -17.14 17.82 19.85
C PRO A 878 -17.30 19.33 19.97
N ASN A 879 -18.30 19.91 19.35
CA ASN A 879 -18.48 21.37 19.31
C ASN A 879 -18.53 22.02 20.71
N GLY A 880 -19.07 21.30 21.70
CA GLY A 880 -19.09 21.77 23.10
C GLY A 880 -17.70 21.83 23.77
N GLN A 881 -16.70 21.17 23.20
CA GLN A 881 -15.29 21.21 23.66
C GLN A 881 -14.41 22.12 22.80
N LEU A 882 -14.92 22.66 21.70
CA LEU A 882 -14.18 23.52 20.78
C LEU A 882 -14.09 24.94 21.37
N THR A 883 -13.28 25.09 22.42
CA THR A 883 -12.92 26.35 23.09
C THR A 883 -11.53 26.81 22.70
N GLY A 884 -11.11 27.97 23.12
CA GLY A 884 -9.74 28.45 22.88
C GLY A 884 -8.63 27.56 23.47
N ASP A 885 -8.96 26.64 24.37
CA ASP A 885 -8.00 25.69 24.94
C ASP A 885 -7.73 24.51 24.00
N ALA A 886 -8.69 24.11 23.17
CA ALA A 886 -8.53 22.99 22.24
C ALA A 886 -7.41 23.21 21.21
N PRO A 887 -7.32 24.34 20.46
CA PRO A 887 -6.18 24.62 19.59
C PRO A 887 -4.87 24.72 20.37
N ARG A 888 -4.86 25.34 21.56
CA ARG A 888 -3.65 25.46 22.40
C ARG A 888 -3.11 24.08 22.83
N LEU A 889 -4.00 23.15 23.18
CA LEU A 889 -3.63 21.79 23.49
C LEU A 889 -2.99 21.11 22.28
N PHE A 890 -3.60 21.28 21.11
CA PHE A 890 -3.09 20.67 19.87
C PHE A 890 -1.74 21.26 19.47
N ASP A 891 -1.55 22.58 19.56
CA ASP A 891 -0.26 23.27 19.37
C ASP A 891 0.81 22.72 20.31
N SER A 892 0.50 22.58 21.61
CA SER A 892 1.43 22.01 22.60
C SER A 892 1.79 20.55 22.25
N ILE A 893 0.83 19.74 21.81
CA ILE A 893 1.13 18.37 21.37
C ILE A 893 2.09 18.38 20.18
N MET A 894 1.88 19.25 19.21
CA MET A 894 2.70 19.29 17.99
C MET A 894 4.10 19.85 18.25
N THR A 895 4.23 20.86 19.12
CA THR A 895 5.49 21.59 19.33
C THR A 895 6.34 21.10 20.50
N ASP A 896 5.71 20.56 21.56
CA ASP A 896 6.42 20.19 22.79
C ASP A 896 6.68 18.69 22.93
N THR A 897 6.22 17.87 22.01
CA THR A 897 6.39 16.39 22.10
C THR A 897 7.86 15.98 22.06
N TYR A 898 8.66 16.63 21.26
CA TYR A 898 10.10 16.35 21.15
C TYR A 898 10.91 17.65 21.07
N HIS A 899 11.98 17.75 21.85
CA HIS A 899 12.82 18.92 21.90
C HIS A 899 14.04 18.80 20.99
N LEU A 900 14.04 19.56 19.92
CA LEU A 900 15.23 19.85 19.14
C LEU A 900 16.03 20.99 19.80
N VAL A 901 17.24 21.28 19.34
CA VAL A 901 18.01 22.47 19.80
C VAL A 901 17.40 23.79 19.33
N LEU A 902 16.31 23.73 18.60
CA LEU A 902 15.50 24.83 18.09
C LEU A 902 14.02 24.46 18.29
N PRO A 903 13.11 25.42 18.40
CA PRO A 903 11.70 25.14 18.61
C PRO A 903 11.09 24.40 17.41
N LEU A 904 10.20 23.46 17.66
CA LEU A 904 9.22 23.01 16.65
C LEU A 904 8.18 24.13 16.48
N ALA A 905 7.50 24.12 15.35
CA ALA A 905 6.39 25.01 15.08
C ALA A 905 5.32 24.25 14.28
N CYS A 906 4.09 24.64 14.42
CA CYS A 906 2.97 24.10 13.69
C CYS A 906 2.02 25.19 13.24
N ASP A 907 1.19 24.87 12.26
CA ASP A 907 0.12 25.73 11.75
C ASP A 907 -1.22 25.04 12.08
N THR A 908 -1.87 25.45 13.17
CA THR A 908 -3.14 24.87 13.61
C THR A 908 -4.31 25.62 13.03
N VAL A 909 -5.26 24.89 12.48
CA VAL A 909 -6.48 25.39 11.84
C VAL A 909 -7.72 24.70 12.41
N ILE A 910 -8.86 25.39 12.34
CA ILE A 910 -10.18 24.86 12.64
C ILE A 910 -10.95 24.78 11.33
N GLU A 911 -11.57 23.60 11.05
CA GLU A 911 -12.17 23.31 9.76
C GLU A 911 -13.57 22.69 9.91
N PRO A 912 -14.62 23.35 9.42
CA PRO A 912 -15.96 22.74 9.30
C PRO A 912 -15.99 21.52 8.38
N CYS A 913 -15.12 21.50 7.39
CA CYS A 913 -14.83 20.35 6.51
C CYS A 913 -13.37 20.44 6.07
N TRP A 914 -12.82 19.35 5.59
CA TRP A 914 -11.39 19.29 5.21
C TRP A 914 -11.04 20.38 4.18
N MET A 915 -10.02 21.20 4.42
CA MET A 915 -9.54 22.36 3.63
C MET A 915 -10.42 23.63 3.70
N ASP A 916 -11.47 23.68 4.52
CA ASP A 916 -12.16 24.94 4.84
C ASP A 916 -11.54 25.52 6.13
N GLU A 917 -10.36 26.10 5.97
CA GLU A 917 -9.41 26.42 7.04
C GLU A 917 -9.66 27.83 7.62
N TYR A 918 -9.73 27.89 8.94
CA TYR A 918 -9.74 29.13 9.71
C TYR A 918 -8.64 29.08 10.76
N SER A 919 -7.90 30.16 10.92
CA SER A 919 -7.06 30.30 12.12
C SER A 919 -7.94 30.31 13.38
N PRO A 920 -7.44 29.86 14.52
CA PRO A 920 -8.23 29.91 15.78
C PRO A 920 -8.78 31.29 16.09
N SER A 921 -8.02 32.35 15.81
CA SER A 921 -8.45 33.76 16.02
C SER A 921 -9.61 34.16 15.11
N GLU A 922 -9.57 33.80 13.83
CA GLU A 922 -10.65 34.05 12.86
C GLU A 922 -11.91 33.26 13.22
N TRP A 923 -11.73 31.99 13.59
CA TRP A 923 -12.85 31.14 13.98
C TRP A 923 -13.63 31.71 15.17
N PHE A 924 -12.97 32.01 16.27
CA PHE A 924 -13.62 32.51 17.46
C PHE A 924 -14.14 33.97 17.32
N ALA A 925 -13.51 34.81 16.51
CA ALA A 925 -14.06 36.10 16.14
C ALA A 925 -15.40 35.96 15.40
N LYS A 926 -15.46 35.08 14.39
CA LYS A 926 -16.68 34.81 13.61
C LYS A 926 -17.79 34.21 14.45
N GLN A 927 -17.49 33.35 15.43
CA GLN A 927 -18.46 32.83 16.39
C GLN A 927 -19.05 33.91 17.28
N ASN A 928 -18.22 34.85 17.77
CA ASN A 928 -18.66 35.96 18.58
C ASN A 928 -19.57 36.95 17.80
N GLU A 929 -19.30 37.19 16.53
CA GLU A 929 -20.12 38.02 15.63
C GLU A 929 -21.50 37.40 15.34
N ASN A 930 -21.56 36.07 15.25
CA ASN A 930 -22.82 35.32 14.97
C ASN A 930 -23.65 35.02 16.23
N GLY A 931 -23.28 35.59 17.39
CA GLY A 931 -24.11 35.55 18.62
C GLY A 931 -24.04 34.25 19.40
N GLY A 932 -22.86 33.60 19.43
CA GLY A 932 -22.53 32.44 20.26
C GLY A 932 -23.61 31.34 20.29
N ILE A 933 -23.26 30.14 19.85
CA ILE A 933 -24.13 28.95 20.04
C ILE A 933 -24.03 28.52 21.51
#